data_65ac13ade6dc41bedccd684c5dcd80b9
#
_entry.id   65ac13ade6dc41bedccd684c5dcd80b9
#
_cell.length_a   1.000
_cell.length_b   1.000
_cell.length_c   1.000
_cell.angle_alpha   90.00
_cell.angle_beta   90.00
_cell.angle_gamma   90.00
#
_symmetry.space_group_name_H-M   'P 1'
#
loop_
_entity.id
_entity.type
_entity.pdbx_description
1 polymer ?
#
loop_
_entity_poly.entity_id
_entity_poly.type
_entity_poly.pdbx_seq_one_letter_code
_entity_poly.pdbx_strand_id
1 'polypeptide(L)'
;MNINKNPENIATLELERRIHASRVKLSWLLMKGLAIWASLSALTLFVLDALRSASIMAALAVLWVGCVVLFQRGHHSFARLASLFSLSLVLLIATIFNHQALDLHNLLVPVAGLPFAVLSWRNERHWVIFFVFFPFCLWVASVAFGLAGASQALFDINTLEPWLSVASTNACLAVIFAAVVILEMFHFNYLLTAREDKLSAARLNAEKLSQAKSNFLANMSHEIRTPMNGLIGMVEVLENLQPSDEQARVIHTIRSSAFSLLRIIGDILDARQIEAGELDIQYSKSELRPVIEGAAVSLQNLADSSEVKLRLGIDPHLPNWILTDAGRLRQIILNLLGNAIKFSAKSLTDADTEVRFLVERLDDNKMRLTIKDTGIGMSETVKNNLFNPFTQGEASKTRRVDGTGLGLVITQSLVRRMNGRIEVNSTAGKGTEVVLDLPISAEDGPNTLPDISGSKVIWLLERGLPFPHWFDTFFARCNAELKVLKTDRNLVGVDPVSLGATVFILETYDPEIVDAWCVALERKCPDVKIILLCAQRVNRIGQLSPGISRIQAFPILVSELQRAVAVAGGWVQPAETIKDNTWKNTETSEHSKDRRSEMSILVVEDNEINRLVLLKQLETLGYPTLVAQNGAEGLEKWQSGSFDLILSDCHMPIMDGFEMTQMIRQHEAEHHRARTPIVAITANALQGEADRCYASGMDAFLVKPLEMKSLEKKVLEFLPV
;
A
#
# COMPACT_ATOMS: atom_id res chain seq x y z
N MET A 1 -7.68 -21.03 -17.14
CA MET A 1 -7.49 -21.69 -15.84
C MET A 1 -5.98 -21.77 -15.57
N ASN A 2 -5.37 -20.66 -15.13
CA ASN A 2 -3.95 -20.58 -14.82
C ASN A 2 -3.77 -20.90 -13.34
N ILE A 3 -3.37 -22.13 -13.07
CA ILE A 3 -3.02 -22.57 -11.71
C ILE A 3 -1.73 -21.86 -11.34
N ASN A 4 -1.82 -21.01 -10.34
CA ASN A 4 -0.75 -20.29 -9.68
C ASN A 4 0.42 -21.25 -9.40
N LYS A 5 1.56 -21.05 -10.08
CA LYS A 5 2.81 -21.81 -9.91
C LYS A 5 3.50 -21.34 -8.62
N ASN A 6 2.86 -21.57 -7.48
CA ASN A 6 3.52 -21.38 -6.20
C ASN A 6 4.40 -22.61 -5.93
N PRO A 7 5.70 -22.47 -5.67
CA PRO A 7 6.61 -23.61 -5.45
C PRO A 7 6.15 -24.54 -4.32
N GLU A 8 5.41 -24.06 -3.32
CA GLU A 8 4.79 -24.85 -2.27
C GLU A 8 3.70 -25.80 -2.79
N ASN A 9 2.90 -25.36 -3.77
CA ASN A 9 1.89 -26.20 -4.41
C ASN A 9 2.53 -27.29 -5.27
N ILE A 10 3.71 -27.04 -5.83
CA ILE A 10 4.44 -28.01 -6.65
C ILE A 10 5.04 -29.09 -5.73
N ALA A 11 5.65 -28.72 -4.62
CA ALA A 11 6.24 -29.66 -3.67
C ALA A 11 5.18 -30.55 -2.98
N THR A 12 4.03 -29.99 -2.63
CA THR A 12 2.88 -30.76 -2.08
C THR A 12 2.29 -31.71 -3.12
N LEU A 13 2.17 -31.28 -4.37
CA LEU A 13 1.68 -32.12 -5.49
C LEU A 13 2.68 -33.26 -5.80
N GLU A 14 3.98 -33.01 -5.75
CA GLU A 14 4.98 -34.07 -5.95
C GLU A 14 4.98 -35.09 -4.79
N LEU A 15 4.82 -34.64 -3.54
CA LEU A 15 4.73 -35.54 -2.39
C LEU A 15 3.44 -36.39 -2.46
N GLU A 16 2.31 -35.77 -2.78
CA GLU A 16 1.05 -36.50 -3.01
C GLU A 16 1.17 -37.51 -4.16
N ARG A 17 1.85 -37.16 -5.24
CA ARG A 17 2.14 -38.08 -6.35
C ARG A 17 3.02 -39.27 -5.89
N ARG A 18 4.05 -39.03 -5.10
CA ARG A 18 4.93 -40.09 -4.59
C ARG A 18 4.20 -41.06 -3.65
N ILE A 19 3.39 -40.50 -2.73
CA ILE A 19 2.55 -41.32 -1.82
C ILE A 19 1.51 -42.10 -2.63
N HIS A 20 0.87 -41.49 -3.60
CA HIS A 20 -0.08 -42.16 -4.45
C HIS A 20 0.60 -43.27 -5.27
N ALA A 21 1.78 -43.01 -5.86
CA ALA A 21 2.57 -43.99 -6.61
C ALA A 21 2.98 -45.15 -5.73
N SER A 22 3.35 -44.93 -4.47
CA SER A 22 3.73 -46.00 -3.51
C SER A 22 2.50 -46.87 -3.17
N ARG A 23 1.34 -46.28 -2.92
CA ARG A 23 0.08 -47.02 -2.67
C ARG A 23 -0.36 -47.83 -3.88
N VAL A 24 -0.21 -47.24 -5.06
CA VAL A 24 -0.49 -47.93 -6.34
C VAL A 24 0.41 -49.14 -6.51
N LYS A 25 1.74 -49.04 -6.22
CA LYS A 25 2.68 -50.17 -6.27
C LYS A 25 2.34 -51.25 -5.25
N LEU A 26 2.04 -50.85 -4.00
CA LEU A 26 1.67 -51.76 -2.94
C LEU A 26 0.38 -52.53 -3.28
N SER A 27 -0.64 -51.85 -3.78
CA SER A 27 -1.89 -52.45 -4.22
C SER A 27 -1.70 -53.46 -5.33
N TRP A 28 -0.83 -53.15 -6.29
CA TRP A 28 -0.52 -54.02 -7.41
C TRP A 28 0.22 -55.29 -6.96
N LEU A 29 1.21 -55.17 -6.03
CA LEU A 29 1.93 -56.28 -5.45
C LEU A 29 0.99 -57.21 -4.66
N LEU A 30 0.06 -56.60 -3.90
CA LEU A 30 -0.91 -57.34 -3.09
C LEU A 30 -1.88 -58.12 -3.97
N MET A 31 -2.42 -57.53 -5.05
CA MET A 31 -3.30 -58.21 -5.97
C MET A 31 -2.62 -59.35 -6.70
N LYS A 32 -1.37 -59.17 -7.13
CA LYS A 32 -0.57 -60.26 -7.73
C LYS A 32 -0.31 -61.40 -6.77
N GLY A 33 0.07 -61.02 -5.53
CA GLY A 33 0.33 -62.01 -4.46
C GLY A 33 -0.93 -62.86 -4.19
N LEU A 34 -2.11 -62.20 -4.08
CA LEU A 34 -3.38 -62.90 -3.89
C LEU A 34 -3.74 -63.81 -5.09
N ALA A 35 -3.55 -63.33 -6.31
CA ALA A 35 -3.83 -64.13 -7.51
C ALA A 35 -2.90 -65.37 -7.58
N ILE A 36 -1.62 -65.22 -7.31
CA ILE A 36 -0.64 -66.33 -7.29
C ILE A 36 -0.97 -67.33 -6.18
N TRP A 37 -1.26 -66.82 -4.97
CA TRP A 37 -1.63 -67.65 -3.82
C TRP A 37 -2.90 -68.46 -4.11
N ALA A 38 -3.95 -67.86 -4.65
CA ALA A 38 -5.20 -68.56 -4.98
C ALA A 38 -4.99 -69.63 -6.08
N SER A 39 -4.15 -69.32 -7.09
CA SER A 39 -3.85 -70.28 -8.15
C SER A 39 -3.08 -71.50 -7.62
N LEU A 40 -2.07 -71.26 -6.77
CA LEU A 40 -1.31 -72.36 -6.13
C LEU A 40 -2.21 -73.18 -5.19
N SER A 41 -3.05 -72.52 -4.39
CA SER A 41 -3.97 -73.19 -3.49
C SER A 41 -5.02 -74.03 -4.25
N ALA A 42 -5.53 -73.53 -5.39
CA ALA A 42 -6.44 -74.27 -6.24
C ALA A 42 -5.77 -75.55 -6.78
N LEU A 43 -4.50 -75.46 -7.24
CA LEU A 43 -3.73 -76.58 -7.78
C LEU A 43 -3.45 -77.63 -6.70
N THR A 44 -3.05 -77.15 -5.50
CA THR A 44 -2.78 -78.08 -4.37
C THR A 44 -4.04 -78.83 -3.91
N LEU A 45 -5.18 -78.12 -3.83
CA LEU A 45 -6.46 -78.74 -3.46
C LEU A 45 -6.99 -79.69 -4.54
N PHE A 46 -6.71 -79.42 -5.80
CA PHE A 46 -7.02 -80.31 -6.91
C PHE A 46 -6.23 -81.61 -6.82
N VAL A 47 -4.91 -81.50 -6.52
CA VAL A 47 -4.03 -82.69 -6.37
C VAL A 47 -4.43 -83.54 -5.15
N LEU A 48 -5.01 -82.92 -4.10
CA LEU A 48 -5.51 -83.56 -2.88
C LEU A 48 -6.93 -84.14 -3.01
N ASP A 49 -7.48 -84.17 -4.20
CA ASP A 49 -8.87 -84.63 -4.53
C ASP A 49 -10.00 -83.86 -3.83
N ALA A 50 -9.70 -82.64 -3.38
CA ALA A 50 -10.66 -81.72 -2.75
C ALA A 50 -11.36 -80.85 -3.82
N LEU A 51 -12.11 -81.48 -4.71
CA LEU A 51 -12.61 -80.85 -5.97
C LEU A 51 -13.49 -79.59 -5.74
N ARG A 52 -14.30 -79.58 -4.66
CA ARG A 52 -15.15 -78.44 -4.29
C ARG A 52 -14.32 -77.24 -3.84
N SER A 53 -13.37 -77.43 -2.98
CA SER A 53 -12.48 -76.34 -2.49
C SER A 53 -11.56 -75.84 -3.58
N ALA A 54 -11.07 -76.75 -4.47
CA ALA A 54 -10.26 -76.35 -5.59
C ALA A 54 -11.01 -75.48 -6.62
N SER A 55 -12.28 -75.77 -6.85
CA SER A 55 -13.12 -74.95 -7.76
C SER A 55 -13.39 -73.52 -7.21
N ILE A 56 -13.59 -73.39 -5.90
CA ILE A 56 -13.74 -72.08 -5.24
C ILE A 56 -12.45 -71.27 -5.38
N MET A 57 -11.29 -71.87 -5.09
CA MET A 57 -10.02 -71.17 -5.21
C MET A 57 -9.65 -70.81 -6.64
N ALA A 58 -10.03 -71.65 -7.62
CA ALA A 58 -9.86 -71.34 -9.02
C ALA A 58 -10.73 -70.13 -9.46
N ALA A 59 -11.98 -70.06 -8.99
CA ALA A 59 -12.84 -68.92 -9.24
C ALA A 59 -12.28 -67.61 -8.66
N LEU A 60 -11.68 -67.70 -7.48
CA LEU A 60 -11.03 -66.55 -6.86
C LEU A 60 -9.75 -66.12 -7.59
N ALA A 61 -8.96 -67.07 -8.05
CA ALA A 61 -7.80 -66.75 -8.83
C ALA A 61 -8.20 -65.97 -10.11
N VAL A 62 -9.27 -66.39 -10.78
CA VAL A 62 -9.80 -65.70 -11.96
C VAL A 62 -10.28 -64.27 -11.59
N LEU A 63 -10.95 -64.11 -10.44
CA LEU A 63 -11.43 -62.80 -9.98
C LEU A 63 -10.25 -61.88 -9.66
N TRP A 64 -9.22 -62.33 -9.00
CA TRP A 64 -8.05 -61.52 -8.68
C TRP A 64 -7.16 -61.22 -9.87
N VAL A 65 -7.04 -62.13 -10.84
CA VAL A 65 -6.43 -61.86 -12.14
C VAL A 65 -7.24 -60.75 -12.86
N GLY A 66 -8.58 -60.80 -12.77
CA GLY A 66 -9.44 -59.73 -13.28
C GLY A 66 -9.15 -58.39 -12.64
N CYS A 67 -8.96 -58.35 -11.31
CA CYS A 67 -8.57 -57.14 -10.58
C CYS A 67 -7.21 -56.61 -11.04
N VAL A 68 -6.22 -57.47 -11.30
CA VAL A 68 -4.90 -57.07 -11.83
C VAL A 68 -5.05 -56.43 -13.22
N VAL A 69 -5.89 -57.01 -14.09
CA VAL A 69 -6.12 -56.49 -15.44
C VAL A 69 -6.85 -55.16 -15.38
N LEU A 70 -7.86 -54.98 -14.55
CA LEU A 70 -8.57 -53.72 -14.34
C LEU A 70 -7.62 -52.66 -13.81
N PHE A 71 -6.74 -53.01 -12.87
CA PHE A 71 -5.72 -52.11 -12.36
C PHE A 71 -4.76 -51.64 -13.46
N GLN A 72 -4.30 -52.53 -14.33
CA GLN A 72 -3.43 -52.19 -15.45
C GLN A 72 -4.13 -51.29 -16.49
N ARG A 73 -5.45 -51.41 -16.64
CA ARG A 73 -6.27 -50.54 -17.49
C ARG A 73 -6.59 -49.17 -16.91
N GLY A 74 -6.03 -48.82 -15.76
CA GLY A 74 -6.21 -47.51 -15.12
C GLY A 74 -7.39 -47.39 -14.15
N HIS A 75 -8.18 -48.46 -13.95
CA HIS A 75 -9.28 -48.48 -12.99
C HIS A 75 -8.82 -48.80 -11.57
N HIS A 76 -7.82 -48.04 -11.09
CA HIS A 76 -7.09 -48.36 -9.83
C HIS A 76 -7.99 -48.40 -8.60
N SER A 77 -8.93 -47.45 -8.44
CA SER A 77 -9.80 -47.41 -7.25
C SER A 77 -10.75 -48.58 -7.23
N PHE A 78 -11.40 -48.89 -8.36
CA PHE A 78 -12.32 -50.03 -8.45
C PHE A 78 -11.62 -51.35 -8.22
N ALA A 79 -10.45 -51.56 -8.81
CA ALA A 79 -9.66 -52.83 -8.62
C ALA A 79 -9.26 -53.02 -7.16
N ARG A 80 -8.88 -51.96 -6.46
CA ARG A 80 -8.53 -52.01 -5.04
C ARG A 80 -9.74 -52.37 -4.15
N LEU A 81 -10.87 -51.73 -4.37
CA LEU A 81 -12.12 -52.00 -3.63
C LEU A 81 -12.60 -53.43 -3.86
N ALA A 82 -12.60 -53.89 -5.11
CA ALA A 82 -12.99 -55.23 -5.48
C ALA A 82 -12.09 -56.29 -4.85
N SER A 83 -10.76 -56.10 -4.79
CA SER A 83 -9.82 -56.98 -4.16
C SER A 83 -9.99 -57.07 -2.64
N LEU A 84 -10.24 -55.95 -1.96
CA LEU A 84 -10.49 -55.93 -0.51
C LEU A 84 -11.82 -56.62 -0.14
N PHE A 85 -12.87 -56.35 -0.92
CA PHE A 85 -14.17 -56.98 -0.72
C PHE A 85 -14.13 -58.50 -0.96
N SER A 86 -13.51 -58.92 -2.06
CA SER A 86 -13.36 -60.35 -2.39
C SER A 86 -12.55 -61.09 -1.31
N LEU A 87 -11.48 -60.48 -0.82
CA LEU A 87 -10.68 -61.09 0.24
C LEU A 87 -11.49 -61.32 1.52
N SER A 88 -12.26 -60.30 1.93
CA SER A 88 -13.10 -60.40 3.14
C SER A 88 -14.19 -61.47 2.97
N LEU A 89 -14.84 -61.50 1.78
CA LEU A 89 -15.89 -62.47 1.48
C LEU A 89 -15.38 -63.88 1.42
N VAL A 90 -14.17 -64.08 0.86
CA VAL A 90 -13.51 -65.39 0.79
C VAL A 90 -13.24 -65.92 2.18
N LEU A 91 -12.68 -65.13 3.05
CA LEU A 91 -12.37 -65.54 4.42
C LEU A 91 -13.66 -65.93 5.17
N LEU A 92 -14.76 -65.21 4.95
CA LEU A 92 -16.06 -65.54 5.51
C LEU A 92 -16.60 -66.90 4.95
N ILE A 93 -16.56 -67.08 3.63
CA ILE A 93 -17.02 -68.33 3.00
C ILE A 93 -16.17 -69.50 3.46
N ALA A 94 -14.86 -69.32 3.49
CA ALA A 94 -13.92 -70.37 3.96
C ALA A 94 -14.16 -70.76 5.42
N THR A 95 -14.55 -69.77 6.25
CA THR A 95 -14.89 -70.00 7.66
C THR A 95 -16.20 -70.82 7.79
N ILE A 96 -17.21 -70.52 6.97
CA ILE A 96 -18.53 -71.23 7.01
C ILE A 96 -18.37 -72.67 6.54
N PHE A 97 -17.59 -72.92 5.50
CA PHE A 97 -17.44 -74.26 4.93
C PHE A 97 -16.38 -75.15 5.58
N ASN A 98 -15.46 -74.57 6.36
CA ASN A 98 -14.32 -75.34 6.93
C ASN A 98 -14.32 -75.30 8.46
N HIS A 99 -15.48 -75.54 9.07
CA HIS A 99 -15.76 -75.36 10.48
C HIS A 99 -14.90 -76.20 11.45
N GLN A 100 -14.11 -77.17 10.96
CA GLN A 100 -13.38 -78.11 11.82
C GLN A 100 -11.85 -78.10 11.73
N ALA A 101 -11.26 -77.35 10.81
CA ALA A 101 -9.80 -77.54 10.57
C ALA A 101 -8.92 -76.32 10.72
N LEU A 102 -9.42 -75.10 10.60
CA LEU A 102 -8.64 -73.86 10.66
C LEU A 102 -9.49 -72.68 11.08
N ASP A 103 -9.10 -71.97 12.13
CA ASP A 103 -9.71 -70.72 12.61
C ASP A 103 -9.53 -69.55 11.65
N LEU A 104 -9.93 -69.76 10.38
CA LEU A 104 -9.74 -68.80 9.29
C LEU A 104 -10.46 -67.46 9.52
N HIS A 105 -11.48 -67.44 10.36
CA HIS A 105 -12.21 -66.18 10.74
C HIS A 105 -11.24 -65.20 11.42
N ASN A 106 -10.20 -65.66 12.11
CA ASN A 106 -9.25 -64.77 12.75
C ASN A 106 -8.38 -63.98 11.77
N LEU A 107 -8.30 -64.40 10.50
CA LEU A 107 -7.64 -63.66 9.46
C LEU A 107 -8.44 -62.43 8.99
N LEU A 108 -9.77 -62.32 9.33
CA LEU A 108 -10.56 -61.14 9.05
C LEU A 108 -10.06 -59.89 9.82
N VAL A 109 -9.45 -60.08 10.99
CA VAL A 109 -8.96 -59.00 11.82
C VAL A 109 -7.73 -58.31 11.21
N PRO A 110 -6.68 -58.97 10.75
CA PRO A 110 -5.59 -58.34 9.99
C PRO A 110 -6.04 -57.70 8.69
N VAL A 111 -7.06 -58.25 8.02
CA VAL A 111 -7.61 -57.68 6.76
C VAL A 111 -8.25 -56.33 7.01
N ALA A 112 -8.78 -56.05 8.19
CA ALA A 112 -9.34 -54.75 8.55
C ALA A 112 -8.28 -53.61 8.55
N GLY A 113 -6.97 -53.93 8.69
CA GLY A 113 -5.88 -52.94 8.58
C GLY A 113 -5.46 -52.60 7.16
N LEU A 114 -5.71 -53.48 6.17
CA LEU A 114 -5.27 -53.29 4.79
C LEU A 114 -5.81 -52.03 4.11
N PRO A 115 -7.04 -51.54 4.38
CA PRO A 115 -7.56 -50.31 3.78
C PRO A 115 -6.67 -49.06 4.01
N PHE A 116 -6.02 -48.94 5.17
CA PHE A 116 -5.12 -47.82 5.47
C PHE A 116 -3.88 -47.81 4.60
N ALA A 117 -3.37 -48.98 4.23
CA ALA A 117 -2.21 -49.10 3.37
C ALA A 117 -2.54 -48.90 1.89
N VAL A 118 -3.75 -49.28 1.48
CA VAL A 118 -4.16 -49.33 0.05
C VAL A 118 -5.00 -48.13 -0.37
N LEU A 119 -5.86 -47.60 0.49
CA LEU A 119 -6.78 -46.51 0.18
C LEU A 119 -6.29 -45.16 0.70
N SER A 120 -6.75 -44.09 0.08
CA SER A 120 -6.40 -42.74 0.50
C SER A 120 -7.43 -42.20 1.50
N TRP A 121 -7.00 -41.87 2.73
CA TRP A 121 -7.89 -41.27 3.73
C TRP A 121 -8.52 -39.97 3.25
N ARG A 122 -7.81 -39.17 2.48
CA ARG A 122 -8.31 -37.86 1.98
C ARG A 122 -9.40 -38.00 0.92
N ASN A 123 -9.23 -38.94 -0.02
CA ASN A 123 -10.12 -39.07 -1.16
C ASN A 123 -11.12 -40.23 -1.03
N GLU A 124 -10.79 -41.25 -0.24
CA GLU A 124 -11.50 -42.52 -0.18
C GLU A 124 -11.91 -42.88 1.26
N ARG A 125 -12.02 -41.88 2.18
CA ARG A 125 -12.27 -42.07 3.62
C ARG A 125 -13.48 -42.95 3.96
N HIS A 126 -14.56 -42.83 3.18
CA HIS A 126 -15.77 -43.64 3.39
C HIS A 126 -15.50 -45.12 3.16
N TRP A 127 -14.70 -45.42 2.15
CA TRP A 127 -14.30 -46.80 1.85
C TRP A 127 -13.29 -47.35 2.88
N VAL A 128 -12.39 -46.52 3.38
CA VAL A 128 -11.49 -46.91 4.46
C VAL A 128 -12.30 -47.28 5.69
N ILE A 129 -13.25 -46.47 6.10
CA ILE A 129 -14.14 -46.74 7.24
C ILE A 129 -14.92 -48.04 6.99
N PHE A 130 -15.57 -48.18 5.82
CA PHE A 130 -16.31 -49.38 5.49
C PHE A 130 -15.47 -50.66 5.58
N PHE A 131 -14.29 -50.68 4.95
CA PHE A 131 -13.45 -51.86 4.91
C PHE A 131 -12.69 -52.14 6.22
N VAL A 132 -12.68 -51.23 7.16
CA VAL A 132 -12.24 -51.48 8.56
C VAL A 132 -13.36 -52.15 9.34
N PHE A 133 -14.57 -51.59 9.28
CA PHE A 133 -15.69 -52.11 10.06
C PHE A 133 -16.31 -53.38 9.46
N PHE A 134 -16.31 -53.55 8.16
CA PHE A 134 -16.93 -54.70 7.50
C PHE A 134 -16.24 -56.06 7.90
N PRO A 135 -14.93 -56.22 7.77
CA PRO A 135 -14.26 -57.45 8.23
C PRO A 135 -14.40 -57.65 9.75
N PHE A 136 -14.38 -56.54 10.54
CA PHE A 136 -14.59 -56.64 11.98
C PHE A 136 -16.00 -57.14 12.34
N CYS A 137 -17.05 -56.66 11.68
CA CYS A 137 -18.39 -57.14 11.85
C CYS A 137 -18.52 -58.63 11.44
N LEU A 138 -17.88 -59.01 10.33
CA LEU A 138 -17.84 -60.39 9.90
C LEU A 138 -17.15 -61.30 10.91
N TRP A 139 -16.04 -60.82 11.50
CA TRP A 139 -15.34 -61.51 12.56
C TRP A 139 -16.20 -61.72 13.83
N VAL A 140 -16.85 -60.64 14.30
CA VAL A 140 -17.78 -60.70 15.44
C VAL A 140 -18.93 -61.70 15.17
N ALA A 141 -19.50 -61.66 13.96
CA ALA A 141 -20.55 -62.59 13.56
C ALA A 141 -20.04 -64.05 13.57
N SER A 142 -18.86 -64.31 12.99
CA SER A 142 -18.28 -65.65 12.93
C SER A 142 -17.91 -66.21 14.33
N VAL A 143 -17.41 -65.36 15.24
CA VAL A 143 -17.16 -65.74 16.62
C VAL A 143 -18.50 -66.02 17.36
N ALA A 144 -19.53 -65.21 17.15
CA ALA A 144 -20.85 -65.44 17.73
C ALA A 144 -21.49 -66.74 17.23
N PHE A 145 -21.37 -67.07 15.94
CA PHE A 145 -21.80 -68.34 15.37
C PHE A 145 -20.97 -69.51 15.92
N GLY A 146 -19.65 -69.33 16.05
CA GLY A 146 -18.77 -70.31 16.65
C GLY A 146 -19.12 -70.59 18.13
N LEU A 147 -19.40 -69.56 18.91
CA LEU A 147 -19.86 -69.67 20.28
C LEU A 147 -21.22 -70.37 20.40
N ALA A 148 -22.15 -70.13 19.46
CA ALA A 148 -23.43 -70.83 19.40
C ALA A 148 -23.27 -72.31 19.09
N GLY A 149 -22.34 -72.65 18.16
CA GLY A 149 -21.98 -74.05 17.90
C GLY A 149 -21.25 -74.71 19.07
N ALA A 150 -20.37 -74.01 19.75
CA ALA A 150 -19.63 -74.48 20.90
C ALA A 150 -20.49 -74.65 22.13
N SER A 151 -21.60 -73.89 22.29
CA SER A 151 -22.53 -74.08 23.39
C SER A 151 -23.23 -75.43 23.35
N GLN A 152 -23.34 -76.06 22.17
CA GLN A 152 -23.82 -77.44 22.04
C GLN A 152 -22.74 -78.49 22.44
N ALA A 153 -21.45 -78.16 22.26
CA ALA A 153 -20.33 -79.02 22.60
C ALA A 153 -19.91 -78.92 24.11
N LEU A 154 -20.32 -77.88 24.82
CA LEU A 154 -19.96 -77.62 26.23
C LEU A 154 -20.57 -78.62 27.23
N PHE A 155 -21.50 -79.41 26.74
CA PHE A 155 -22.05 -80.53 27.59
C PHE A 155 -21.30 -81.81 27.48
N ASP A 156 -20.22 -81.93 26.66
CA ASP A 156 -19.40 -83.11 26.51
C ASP A 156 -17.99 -82.86 27.07
N ILE A 157 -17.67 -83.44 28.24
CA ILE A 157 -16.48 -83.19 29.05
C ILE A 157 -15.15 -83.53 28.31
N ASN A 158 -15.21 -84.25 27.21
CA ASN A 158 -14.07 -84.65 26.40
C ASN A 158 -13.57 -83.65 25.37
N THR A 159 -14.12 -82.42 25.33
CA THR A 159 -13.83 -81.45 24.31
C THR A 159 -13.06 -80.19 24.81
N LEU A 160 -12.44 -80.22 25.99
CA LEU A 160 -11.70 -79.10 26.57
C LEU A 160 -10.40 -78.75 25.87
N GLU A 161 -9.68 -79.72 25.29
CA GLU A 161 -8.45 -79.43 24.53
C GLU A 161 -8.62 -78.58 23.27
N PRO A 162 -9.64 -78.77 22.42
CA PRO A 162 -9.85 -77.97 21.28
C PRO A 162 -10.17 -76.50 21.63
N TRP A 163 -10.82 -76.23 22.76
CA TRP A 163 -11.19 -74.90 23.23
C TRP A 163 -9.96 -74.10 23.70
N LEU A 164 -8.97 -74.72 24.36
CA LEU A 164 -7.76 -74.04 24.76
C LEU A 164 -6.88 -73.69 23.57
N SER A 165 -6.86 -74.50 22.51
CA SER A 165 -6.16 -74.18 21.27
C SER A 165 -6.78 -73.04 20.49
N VAL A 166 -8.12 -73.00 20.44
CA VAL A 166 -8.89 -71.87 19.79
C VAL A 166 -8.67 -70.59 20.56
N ALA A 167 -8.75 -70.58 21.87
CA ALA A 167 -8.57 -69.40 22.71
C ALA A 167 -7.12 -68.84 22.59
N SER A 168 -6.10 -69.71 22.53
CA SER A 168 -4.70 -69.30 22.39
C SER A 168 -4.41 -68.71 20.99
N THR A 169 -4.98 -69.33 19.93
CA THR A 169 -4.83 -68.83 18.57
C THR A 169 -5.49 -67.46 18.40
N ASN A 170 -6.68 -67.27 18.97
CA ASN A 170 -7.36 -65.99 18.95
C ASN A 170 -6.62 -64.89 19.71
N ALA A 171 -6.04 -65.22 20.85
CA ALA A 171 -5.19 -64.30 21.62
C ALA A 171 -3.94 -63.86 20.83
N CYS A 172 -3.24 -64.83 20.20
CA CYS A 172 -2.07 -64.54 19.37
C CYS A 172 -2.42 -63.63 18.18
N LEU A 173 -3.54 -63.90 17.49
CA LEU A 173 -4.00 -63.08 16.36
C LEU A 173 -4.43 -61.68 16.77
N ALA A 174 -5.09 -61.52 17.92
CA ALA A 174 -5.43 -60.24 18.48
C ALA A 174 -4.15 -59.40 18.82
N VAL A 175 -3.14 -60.03 19.36
CA VAL A 175 -1.82 -59.40 19.63
C VAL A 175 -1.13 -58.98 18.33
N ILE A 176 -1.11 -59.84 17.30
CA ILE A 176 -0.53 -59.51 16.00
C ILE A 176 -1.29 -58.33 15.36
N PHE A 177 -2.62 -58.31 15.41
CA PHE A 177 -3.40 -57.24 14.93
C PHE A 177 -3.13 -55.90 15.65
N ALA A 178 -3.11 -55.94 17.00
CA ALA A 178 -2.79 -54.77 17.79
C ALA A 178 -1.39 -54.24 17.44
N ALA A 179 -0.41 -55.12 17.24
CA ALA A 179 0.94 -54.75 16.85
C ALA A 179 0.98 -54.09 15.46
N VAL A 180 0.21 -54.62 14.49
CA VAL A 180 0.11 -54.01 13.13
C VAL A 180 -0.52 -52.66 13.21
N VAL A 181 -1.65 -52.49 13.93
CA VAL A 181 -2.32 -51.20 14.10
C VAL A 181 -1.40 -50.18 14.79
N ILE A 182 -0.71 -50.59 15.83
CA ILE A 182 0.25 -49.74 16.54
C ILE A 182 1.40 -49.32 15.58
N LEU A 183 1.93 -50.25 14.82
CA LEU A 183 2.99 -49.96 13.85
C LEU A 183 2.53 -48.97 12.75
N GLU A 184 1.31 -49.16 12.25
CA GLU A 184 0.71 -48.23 11.27
C GLU A 184 0.45 -46.84 11.89
N MET A 185 -0.01 -46.79 13.14
CA MET A 185 -0.16 -45.51 13.87
C MET A 185 1.17 -44.81 14.06
N PHE A 186 2.24 -45.55 14.45
CA PHE A 186 3.57 -44.98 14.57
C PHE A 186 4.09 -44.46 13.22
N HIS A 187 3.93 -45.25 12.16
CA HIS A 187 4.34 -44.84 10.81
C HIS A 187 3.58 -43.63 10.32
N PHE A 188 2.27 -43.56 10.56
CA PHE A 188 1.42 -42.40 10.21
C PHE A 188 1.84 -41.16 10.99
N ASN A 189 2.05 -41.26 12.31
CA ASN A 189 2.52 -40.15 13.14
C ASN A 189 3.91 -39.67 12.70
N TYR A 190 4.82 -40.57 12.38
CA TYR A 190 6.15 -40.24 11.86
C TYR A 190 6.05 -39.43 10.53
N LEU A 191 5.16 -39.83 9.62
CA LEU A 191 4.94 -39.10 8.36
C LEU A 191 4.31 -37.74 8.59
N LEU A 192 3.40 -37.61 9.55
CA LEU A 192 2.77 -36.32 9.89
C LEU A 192 3.80 -35.35 10.49
N THR A 193 4.57 -35.77 11.48
CA THR A 193 5.62 -34.95 12.10
C THR A 193 6.67 -34.54 11.08
N ALA A 194 7.15 -35.45 10.26
CA ALA A 194 8.11 -35.14 9.21
C ALA A 194 7.55 -34.14 8.15
N ARG A 195 6.24 -34.12 7.94
CA ARG A 195 5.56 -33.14 7.05
C ARG A 195 5.42 -31.79 7.73
N GLU A 196 5.05 -31.75 8.99
CA GLU A 196 4.95 -30.51 9.77
C GLU A 196 6.32 -29.84 9.88
N ASP A 197 7.38 -30.59 10.15
CA ASP A 197 8.75 -30.07 10.21
C ASP A 197 9.20 -29.47 8.87
N LYS A 198 8.89 -30.12 7.75
CA LYS A 198 9.21 -29.58 6.42
C LYS A 198 8.41 -28.32 6.07
N LEU A 199 7.13 -28.30 6.44
CA LEU A 199 6.28 -27.12 6.22
C LEU A 199 6.75 -25.94 7.07
N SER A 200 7.08 -26.18 8.34
CA SER A 200 7.59 -25.14 9.24
C SER A 200 8.95 -24.60 8.78
N ALA A 201 9.85 -25.47 8.33
CA ALA A 201 11.14 -25.07 7.78
C ALA A 201 11.00 -24.28 6.47
N ALA A 202 10.11 -24.70 5.56
CA ALA A 202 9.83 -23.98 4.32
C ALA A 202 9.22 -22.60 4.59
N ARG A 203 8.26 -22.51 5.55
CA ARG A 203 7.66 -21.26 5.97
C ARG A 203 8.70 -20.31 6.58
N LEU A 204 9.53 -20.80 7.49
CA LEU A 204 10.59 -20.01 8.12
C LEU A 204 11.61 -19.49 7.09
N ASN A 205 11.96 -20.30 6.09
CA ASN A 205 12.85 -19.87 5.01
C ASN A 205 12.18 -18.82 4.10
N ALA A 206 10.90 -18.98 3.79
CA ALA A 206 10.15 -17.98 3.01
C ALA A 206 10.05 -16.65 3.77
N GLU A 207 9.77 -16.68 5.09
CA GLU A 207 9.74 -15.50 5.95
C GLU A 207 11.12 -14.81 6.01
N LYS A 208 12.20 -15.58 6.21
CA LYS A 208 13.58 -15.03 6.20
C LYS A 208 13.96 -14.40 4.86
N LEU A 209 13.62 -15.03 3.74
CA LEU A 209 13.89 -14.48 2.41
C LEU A 209 13.06 -13.21 2.16
N SER A 210 11.81 -13.18 2.60
CA SER A 210 10.96 -11.99 2.51
C SER A 210 11.54 -10.85 3.33
N GLN A 211 11.94 -11.10 4.58
CA GLN A 211 12.56 -10.11 5.46
C GLN A 211 13.90 -9.60 4.91
N ALA A 212 14.77 -10.50 4.44
CA ALA A 212 16.05 -10.11 3.83
C ALA A 212 15.84 -9.22 2.59
N LYS A 213 14.84 -9.55 1.74
CA LYS A 213 14.45 -8.73 0.59
C LYS A 213 13.90 -7.37 1.00
N SER A 214 13.09 -7.29 2.08
CA SER A 214 12.58 -6.03 2.62
C SER A 214 13.71 -5.14 3.14
N ASN A 215 14.59 -5.69 3.96
CA ASN A 215 15.74 -4.97 4.51
C ASN A 215 16.70 -4.49 3.40
N PHE A 216 16.95 -5.31 2.39
CA PHE A 216 17.77 -4.94 1.24
C PHE A 216 17.19 -3.73 0.50
N LEU A 217 15.90 -3.73 0.19
CA LEU A 217 15.24 -2.62 -0.52
C LEU A 217 15.18 -1.35 0.33
N ALA A 218 14.94 -1.47 1.64
CA ALA A 218 14.96 -0.32 2.55
C ALA A 218 16.36 0.33 2.59
N ASN A 219 17.42 -0.48 2.75
CA ASN A 219 18.80 0.01 2.75
C ASN A 219 19.17 0.62 1.39
N MET A 220 18.85 -0.05 0.28
CA MET A 220 19.11 0.47 -1.07
C MET A 220 18.43 1.81 -1.31
N SER A 221 17.20 1.99 -0.82
CA SER A 221 16.52 3.28 -0.94
C SER A 221 17.26 4.39 -0.20
N HIS A 222 17.72 4.11 1.00
CA HIS A 222 18.50 5.10 1.76
C HIS A 222 19.81 5.42 1.05
N GLU A 223 20.51 4.39 0.56
CA GLU A 223 21.78 4.55 -0.18
C GLU A 223 21.62 5.27 -1.53
N ILE A 224 20.45 5.17 -2.19
CA ILE A 224 20.17 5.92 -3.42
C ILE A 224 19.65 7.32 -3.09
N ARG A 225 18.86 7.50 -2.03
CA ARG A 225 18.31 8.81 -1.65
C ARG A 225 19.41 9.81 -1.30
N THR A 226 20.44 9.38 -0.59
CA THR A 226 21.57 10.24 -0.16
C THR A 226 22.30 10.92 -1.35
N PRO A 227 22.84 10.20 -2.35
CA PRO A 227 23.47 10.84 -3.49
C PRO A 227 22.49 11.65 -4.34
N MET A 228 21.21 11.23 -4.42
CA MET A 228 20.19 11.96 -5.16
C MET A 228 19.84 13.30 -4.52
N ASN A 229 19.75 13.35 -3.19
CA ASN A 229 19.57 14.60 -2.47
C ASN A 229 20.76 15.55 -2.67
N GLY A 230 21.98 15.00 -2.69
CA GLY A 230 23.17 15.76 -3.02
C GLY A 230 23.12 16.34 -4.44
N LEU A 231 22.71 15.56 -5.44
CA LEU A 231 22.51 16.04 -6.81
C LEU A 231 21.47 17.17 -6.86
N ILE A 232 20.34 17.03 -6.18
CA ILE A 232 19.30 18.07 -6.14
C ILE A 232 19.84 19.34 -5.50
N GLY A 233 20.55 19.24 -4.38
CA GLY A 233 21.16 20.39 -3.73
C GLY A 233 22.18 21.11 -4.61
N MET A 234 23.02 20.37 -5.37
CA MET A 234 23.94 20.98 -6.33
C MET A 234 23.25 21.65 -7.51
N VAL A 235 22.16 21.05 -7.99
CA VAL A 235 21.31 21.65 -9.03
C VAL A 235 20.71 22.96 -8.53
N GLU A 236 20.26 23.02 -7.29
CA GLU A 236 19.71 24.23 -6.66
C GLU A 236 20.79 25.34 -6.52
N VAL A 237 22.00 24.97 -6.17
CA VAL A 237 23.17 25.91 -6.18
C VAL A 237 23.41 26.44 -7.58
N LEU A 238 23.39 25.59 -8.62
CA LEU A 238 23.60 26.01 -10.01
C LEU A 238 22.47 26.94 -10.49
N GLU A 239 21.22 26.72 -10.10
CA GLU A 239 20.09 27.61 -10.40
C GLU A 239 20.33 29.03 -9.85
N ASN A 240 21.00 29.15 -8.71
CA ASN A 240 21.29 30.42 -8.05
C ASN A 240 22.55 31.16 -8.57
N LEU A 241 23.34 30.51 -9.41
CA LEU A 241 24.56 31.11 -10.02
C LEU A 241 24.25 31.91 -11.30
N GLN A 242 23.00 32.35 -11.53
CA GLN A 242 22.58 33.08 -12.72
C GLN A 242 22.91 32.35 -14.04
N PRO A 243 22.42 31.12 -14.24
CA PRO A 243 22.70 30.35 -15.43
C PRO A 243 22.13 31.05 -16.69
N SER A 244 22.79 30.85 -17.84
CA SER A 244 22.21 31.25 -19.14
C SER A 244 20.88 30.47 -19.38
N ASP A 245 20.02 30.98 -20.28
CA ASP A 245 18.75 30.34 -20.62
C ASP A 245 18.92 28.86 -21.07
N GLU A 246 20.02 28.53 -21.73
CA GLU A 246 20.31 27.17 -22.14
C GLU A 246 20.74 26.30 -20.94
N GLN A 247 21.61 26.84 -20.08
CA GLN A 247 21.98 26.18 -18.84
C GLN A 247 20.79 25.96 -17.90
N ALA A 248 19.90 26.97 -17.75
CA ALA A 248 18.71 26.87 -16.95
C ALA A 248 17.79 25.74 -17.43
N ARG A 249 17.63 25.54 -18.74
CA ARG A 249 16.87 24.40 -19.31
C ARG A 249 17.50 23.05 -18.98
N VAL A 250 18.82 22.93 -19.08
CA VAL A 250 19.55 21.70 -18.75
C VAL A 250 19.42 21.40 -17.24
N ILE A 251 19.65 22.40 -16.41
CA ILE A 251 19.53 22.30 -14.93
C ILE A 251 18.11 21.85 -14.55
N HIS A 252 17.09 22.46 -15.13
CA HIS A 252 15.69 22.05 -14.91
C HIS A 252 15.44 20.59 -15.33
N THR A 253 16.04 20.14 -16.44
CA THR A 253 15.91 18.75 -16.90
C THR A 253 16.57 17.77 -15.93
N ILE A 254 17.77 18.09 -15.43
CA ILE A 254 18.46 17.28 -14.42
C ILE A 254 17.63 17.20 -13.14
N ARG A 255 17.11 18.33 -12.66
CA ARG A 255 16.26 18.42 -11.47
C ARG A 255 15.00 17.56 -11.59
N SER A 256 14.28 17.69 -12.71
CA SER A 256 13.06 16.92 -12.95
C SER A 256 13.32 15.41 -13.02
N SER A 257 14.45 15.00 -13.62
CA SER A 257 14.88 13.60 -13.68
C SER A 257 15.24 13.05 -12.30
N ALA A 258 15.94 13.82 -11.48
CA ALA A 258 16.32 13.46 -10.12
C ALA A 258 15.08 13.25 -9.22
N PHE A 259 14.12 14.18 -9.24
CA PHE A 259 12.85 14.03 -8.52
C PHE A 259 12.01 12.85 -9.02
N SER A 260 12.00 12.59 -10.33
CA SER A 260 11.32 11.43 -10.90
C SER A 260 11.90 10.12 -10.39
N LEU A 261 13.22 10.02 -10.30
CA LEU A 261 13.91 8.84 -9.76
C LEU A 261 13.61 8.63 -8.28
N LEU A 262 13.67 9.67 -7.46
CA LEU A 262 13.30 9.59 -6.03
C LEU A 262 11.85 9.12 -5.85
N ARG A 263 10.91 9.61 -6.66
CA ARG A 263 9.53 9.18 -6.65
C ARG A 263 9.38 7.71 -7.01
N ILE A 264 10.09 7.22 -8.05
CA ILE A 264 10.07 5.80 -8.44
C ILE A 264 10.55 4.90 -7.30
N ILE A 265 11.64 5.29 -6.63
CA ILE A 265 12.18 4.56 -5.49
C ILE A 265 11.18 4.55 -4.32
N GLY A 266 10.56 5.69 -4.03
CA GLY A 266 9.48 5.79 -3.04
C GLY A 266 8.31 4.87 -3.36
N ASP A 267 7.83 4.87 -4.61
CA ASP A 267 6.74 4.01 -5.08
C ASP A 267 7.07 2.51 -4.91
N ILE A 268 8.31 2.10 -5.19
CA ILE A 268 8.78 0.70 -5.02
C ILE A 268 8.78 0.31 -3.54
N LEU A 269 9.22 1.20 -2.66
CA LEU A 269 9.23 0.95 -1.21
C LEU A 269 7.82 0.87 -0.65
N ASP A 270 6.95 1.83 -1.00
CA ASP A 270 5.54 1.80 -0.57
C ASP A 270 4.85 0.52 -1.05
N ALA A 271 5.04 0.12 -2.33
CA ALA A 271 4.49 -1.12 -2.85
C ALA A 271 4.98 -2.35 -2.06
N ARG A 272 6.23 -2.35 -1.65
CA ARG A 272 6.83 -3.42 -0.86
C ARG A 272 6.29 -3.47 0.56
N GLN A 273 6.17 -2.31 1.24
CA GLN A 273 5.57 -2.23 2.57
C GLN A 273 4.10 -2.68 2.55
N ILE A 274 3.39 -2.40 1.44
CA ILE A 274 2.03 -2.88 1.22
C ILE A 274 1.99 -4.41 1.09
N GLU A 275 2.88 -5.01 0.29
CA GLU A 275 2.98 -6.48 0.13
C GLU A 275 3.32 -7.18 1.46
N ALA A 276 4.21 -6.61 2.26
CA ALA A 276 4.62 -7.12 3.56
C ALA A 276 3.56 -6.91 4.66
N GLY A 277 2.56 -6.05 4.42
CA GLY A 277 1.59 -5.66 5.43
C GLY A 277 2.11 -4.63 6.45
N GLU A 278 3.31 -4.09 6.24
CA GLU A 278 4.08 -3.23 7.16
C GLU A 278 3.74 -1.74 7.03
N LEU A 279 2.93 -1.34 6.06
CA LEU A 279 2.57 0.06 5.86
C LEU A 279 1.55 0.50 6.91
N ASP A 280 1.95 1.36 7.84
CA ASP A 280 1.10 1.94 8.87
C ASP A 280 0.59 3.32 8.46
N ILE A 281 -0.65 3.66 8.86
CA ILE A 281 -1.26 4.98 8.70
C ILE A 281 -1.09 5.73 10.01
N GLN A 282 -0.44 6.89 9.95
CA GLN A 282 -0.19 7.72 11.12
C GLN A 282 -1.20 8.85 11.21
N TYR A 283 -2.24 8.64 11.99
CA TYR A 283 -3.27 9.64 12.19
C TYR A 283 -2.75 10.76 13.09
N SER A 284 -2.83 11.99 12.59
CA SER A 284 -2.51 13.21 13.34
C SER A 284 -3.55 14.29 13.06
N LYS A 285 -3.70 15.19 14.03
CA LYS A 285 -4.54 16.38 13.87
C LYS A 285 -3.94 17.28 12.80
N SER A 286 -4.69 17.49 11.71
CA SER A 286 -4.21 18.20 10.53
C SER A 286 -5.26 19.13 9.98
N GLU A 287 -4.82 20.30 9.49
CA GLU A 287 -5.68 21.24 8.81
C GLU A 287 -5.96 20.73 7.37
N LEU A 288 -7.23 20.49 7.05
CA LEU A 288 -7.63 19.81 5.80
C LEU A 288 -7.35 20.66 4.54
N ARG A 289 -7.70 21.95 4.58
CA ARG A 289 -7.59 22.85 3.40
C ARG A 289 -6.15 22.98 2.89
N PRO A 290 -5.14 23.26 3.73
CA PRO A 290 -3.76 23.34 3.26
C PRO A 290 -3.24 22.06 2.60
N VAL A 291 -3.73 20.89 3.04
CA VAL A 291 -3.36 19.59 2.41
C VAL A 291 -3.93 19.54 0.99
N ILE A 292 -5.21 19.87 0.81
CA ILE A 292 -5.91 19.82 -0.48
C ILE A 292 -5.36 20.90 -1.43
N GLU A 293 -5.34 22.16 -0.99
CA GLU A 293 -4.88 23.30 -1.79
C GLU A 293 -3.40 23.17 -2.13
N GLY A 294 -2.56 22.75 -1.17
CA GLY A 294 -1.14 22.53 -1.38
C GLY A 294 -0.85 21.42 -2.39
N ALA A 295 -1.66 20.38 -2.46
CA ALA A 295 -1.53 19.34 -3.49
C ALA A 295 -1.90 19.92 -4.89
N ALA A 296 -2.98 20.70 -5.00
CA ALA A 296 -3.39 21.33 -6.26
C ALA A 296 -2.33 22.32 -6.76
N VAL A 297 -1.79 23.17 -5.88
CA VAL A 297 -0.71 24.13 -6.21
C VAL A 297 0.55 23.43 -6.69
N SER A 298 0.91 22.28 -6.07
CA SER A 298 2.10 21.50 -6.46
C SER A 298 2.02 21.00 -7.92
N LEU A 299 0.82 20.83 -8.46
CA LEU A 299 0.60 20.33 -9.83
C LEU A 299 0.23 21.42 -10.82
N GLN A 300 0.15 22.68 -10.38
CA GLN A 300 -0.23 23.81 -11.24
C GLN A 300 0.72 23.97 -12.43
N ASN A 301 2.04 23.92 -12.21
CA ASN A 301 3.02 24.02 -13.29
C ASN A 301 2.85 22.92 -14.35
N LEU A 302 2.48 21.70 -13.91
CA LEU A 302 2.18 20.60 -14.82
C LEU A 302 0.89 20.87 -15.61
N ALA A 303 -0.14 21.39 -14.97
CA ALA A 303 -1.39 21.76 -15.62
C ALA A 303 -1.18 22.86 -16.65
N ASP A 304 -0.47 23.95 -16.29
CA ASP A 304 -0.15 25.07 -17.16
C ASP A 304 0.67 24.63 -18.39
N SER A 305 1.74 23.84 -18.18
CA SER A 305 2.58 23.33 -19.28
C SER A 305 1.85 22.32 -20.19
N SER A 306 0.78 21.74 -19.70
CA SER A 306 -0.07 20.79 -20.42
C SER A 306 -1.32 21.45 -21.00
N GLU A 307 -1.50 22.75 -20.83
CA GLU A 307 -2.67 23.53 -21.26
C GLU A 307 -4.00 22.98 -20.70
N VAL A 308 -3.96 22.47 -19.45
CA VAL A 308 -5.10 21.90 -18.75
C VAL A 308 -5.63 22.88 -17.69
N LYS A 309 -6.90 23.22 -17.76
CA LYS A 309 -7.56 24.06 -16.75
C LYS A 309 -7.87 23.23 -15.49
N LEU A 310 -7.13 23.48 -14.40
CA LEU A 310 -7.38 22.82 -13.12
C LEU A 310 -8.40 23.60 -12.31
N ARG A 311 -9.53 22.99 -11.98
CA ARG A 311 -10.57 23.57 -11.11
C ARG A 311 -10.64 22.84 -9.78
N LEU A 312 -10.65 23.62 -8.70
CA LEU A 312 -10.75 23.11 -7.33
C LEU A 312 -12.04 23.61 -6.69
N GLY A 313 -12.81 22.70 -6.11
CA GLY A 313 -13.97 23.00 -5.28
C GLY A 313 -13.83 22.29 -3.93
N ILE A 314 -14.02 23.05 -2.84
CA ILE A 314 -13.98 22.51 -1.46
C ILE A 314 -15.29 22.92 -0.78
N ASP A 315 -16.06 21.93 -0.36
CA ASP A 315 -17.31 22.17 0.39
C ASP A 315 -16.99 22.92 1.70
N PRO A 316 -17.58 24.09 1.90
CA PRO A 316 -17.38 24.87 3.10
C PRO A 316 -17.91 24.21 4.38
N HIS A 317 -18.74 23.15 4.29
CA HIS A 317 -19.22 22.37 5.44
C HIS A 317 -18.24 21.33 5.95
N LEU A 318 -17.11 21.11 5.26
CA LEU A 318 -16.03 20.28 5.76
C LEU A 318 -15.38 20.90 7.00
N PRO A 319 -15.02 20.10 7.99
CA PRO A 319 -14.29 20.57 9.16
C PRO A 319 -12.92 21.12 8.75
N ASN A 320 -12.48 22.20 9.41
CA ASN A 320 -11.15 22.77 9.14
C ASN A 320 -10.03 21.84 9.61
N TRP A 321 -10.23 21.20 10.76
CA TRP A 321 -9.28 20.27 11.35
C TRP A 321 -9.86 18.87 11.40
N ILE A 322 -9.07 17.89 10.98
CA ILE A 322 -9.43 16.48 11.00
C ILE A 322 -8.29 15.61 11.51
N LEU A 323 -8.64 14.44 12.04
CA LEU A 323 -7.68 13.40 12.37
C LEU A 323 -7.41 12.57 11.11
N THR A 324 -6.23 12.75 10.49
CA THR A 324 -5.85 12.05 9.25
C THR A 324 -4.34 11.91 9.13
N ASP A 325 -3.89 11.05 8.23
CA ASP A 325 -2.51 11.06 7.75
C ASP A 325 -2.40 12.04 6.58
N ALA A 326 -1.98 13.28 6.88
CA ALA A 326 -1.88 14.35 5.89
C ALA A 326 -0.89 14.02 4.75
N GLY A 327 0.19 13.30 5.06
CA GLY A 327 1.20 12.88 4.08
C GLY A 327 0.63 11.87 3.07
N ARG A 328 -0.06 10.86 3.56
CA ARG A 328 -0.70 9.83 2.72
C ARG A 328 -1.90 10.39 1.94
N LEU A 329 -2.71 11.26 2.56
CA LEU A 329 -3.79 11.95 1.88
C LEU A 329 -3.25 12.81 0.72
N ARG A 330 -2.18 13.59 0.96
CA ARG A 330 -1.50 14.37 -0.09
C ARG A 330 -0.95 13.46 -1.20
N GLN A 331 -0.35 12.33 -0.87
CA GLN A 331 0.18 11.35 -1.83
C GLN A 331 -0.93 10.80 -2.75
N ILE A 332 -2.08 10.43 -2.18
CA ILE A 332 -3.27 9.99 -2.93
C ILE A 332 -3.69 11.07 -3.92
N ILE A 333 -3.87 12.31 -3.44
CA ILE A 333 -4.32 13.44 -4.27
C ILE A 333 -3.32 13.71 -5.40
N LEU A 334 -2.03 13.83 -5.10
CA LEU A 334 -0.98 14.09 -6.09
C LEU A 334 -0.93 13.01 -7.19
N ASN A 335 -1.08 11.76 -6.82
CA ASN A 335 -1.05 10.66 -7.79
C ASN A 335 -2.28 10.68 -8.72
N LEU A 336 -3.47 10.86 -8.17
CA LEU A 336 -4.71 10.87 -8.96
C LEU A 336 -4.83 12.11 -9.82
N LEU A 337 -4.57 13.30 -9.25
CA LEU A 337 -4.65 14.57 -9.94
C LEU A 337 -3.56 14.69 -11.01
N GLY A 338 -2.34 14.21 -10.72
CA GLY A 338 -1.26 14.15 -11.70
C GLY A 338 -1.59 13.26 -12.89
N ASN A 339 -2.23 12.11 -12.65
CA ASN A 339 -2.72 11.23 -13.72
C ASN A 339 -3.81 11.92 -14.55
N ALA A 340 -4.79 12.58 -13.91
CA ALA A 340 -5.86 13.32 -14.60
C ALA A 340 -5.30 14.39 -15.53
N ILE A 341 -4.35 15.21 -15.07
CA ILE A 341 -3.69 16.24 -15.89
C ILE A 341 -2.92 15.61 -17.05
N LYS A 342 -2.12 14.59 -16.79
CA LYS A 342 -1.28 13.89 -17.78
C LYS A 342 -2.10 13.27 -18.91
N PHE A 343 -3.25 12.70 -18.60
CA PHE A 343 -4.10 12.03 -19.59
C PHE A 343 -5.09 12.98 -20.26
N SER A 344 -5.38 14.15 -19.68
CA SER A 344 -6.12 15.23 -20.32
C SER A 344 -5.29 15.94 -21.40
N ALA A 345 -4.00 16.19 -21.16
CA ALA A 345 -3.08 16.82 -22.12
C ALA A 345 -3.00 16.10 -23.48
N LYS A 346 -3.51 14.88 -23.57
CA LYS A 346 -3.48 14.02 -24.76
C LYS A 346 -4.84 13.94 -25.48
N SER A 347 -5.82 14.72 -25.05
CA SER A 347 -7.13 14.73 -25.72
C SER A 347 -6.98 15.16 -27.19
N LEU A 348 -7.64 14.42 -28.08
CA LEU A 348 -7.62 14.67 -29.52
C LEU A 348 -8.71 15.68 -29.95
N THR A 349 -9.47 16.22 -29.00
CA THR A 349 -10.55 17.16 -29.24
C THR A 349 -10.07 18.58 -29.00
N ASP A 350 -10.39 19.51 -29.90
CA ASP A 350 -10.16 20.98 -29.77
C ASP A 350 -10.99 21.61 -28.63
N ALA A 351 -11.63 20.80 -27.78
CA ALA A 351 -12.38 21.30 -26.64
C ALA A 351 -11.42 21.66 -25.48
N ASP A 352 -11.79 22.71 -24.75
CA ASP A 352 -11.11 23.12 -23.50
C ASP A 352 -10.86 21.94 -22.59
N THR A 353 -9.59 21.57 -22.42
CA THR A 353 -9.19 20.47 -21.53
C THR A 353 -9.28 20.91 -20.08
N GLU A 354 -10.09 20.20 -19.31
CA GLU A 354 -10.39 20.56 -17.93
C GLU A 354 -10.21 19.35 -16.99
N VAL A 355 -9.63 19.60 -15.81
CA VAL A 355 -9.61 18.67 -14.69
C VAL A 355 -10.32 19.31 -13.50
N ARG A 356 -11.36 18.66 -13.00
CA ARG A 356 -12.12 19.09 -11.82
C ARG A 356 -11.74 18.26 -10.62
N PHE A 357 -11.34 18.90 -9.54
CA PHE A 357 -11.12 18.30 -8.25
C PHE A 357 -12.11 18.88 -7.24
N LEU A 358 -13.04 18.05 -6.79
CA LEU A 358 -14.08 18.42 -5.83
C LEU A 358 -13.87 17.65 -4.54
N VAL A 359 -14.01 18.32 -3.41
CA VAL A 359 -13.98 17.71 -2.08
C VAL A 359 -15.25 18.13 -1.35
N GLU A 360 -16.11 17.16 -1.08
CA GLU A 360 -17.47 17.36 -0.58
C GLU A 360 -17.68 16.61 0.72
N ARG A 361 -18.50 17.13 1.60
CA ARG A 361 -18.97 16.43 2.78
C ARG A 361 -20.10 15.50 2.36
N LEU A 362 -19.90 14.18 2.56
CA LEU A 362 -20.93 13.18 2.24
C LEU A 362 -21.91 12.99 3.41
N ASP A 363 -21.37 12.88 4.61
CA ASP A 363 -22.08 12.82 5.88
C ASP A 363 -21.19 13.37 7.01
N ASP A 364 -21.63 13.27 8.27
CA ASP A 364 -20.87 13.81 9.41
C ASP A 364 -19.49 13.17 9.59
N ASN A 365 -19.31 11.94 9.12
CA ASN A 365 -18.11 11.16 9.32
C ASN A 365 -17.39 10.79 8.01
N LYS A 366 -17.81 11.33 6.86
CA LYS A 366 -17.22 10.99 5.57
C LYS A 366 -17.08 12.19 4.66
N MET A 367 -15.97 12.25 3.96
CA MET A 367 -15.75 13.16 2.84
C MET A 367 -15.60 12.37 1.53
N ARG A 368 -16.01 13.00 0.44
CA ARG A 368 -15.86 12.52 -0.93
C ARG A 368 -14.89 13.40 -1.67
N LEU A 369 -13.89 12.79 -2.28
CA LEU A 369 -13.00 13.44 -3.24
C LEU A 369 -13.35 12.93 -4.63
N THR A 370 -13.70 13.82 -5.53
CA THR A 370 -14.01 13.50 -6.92
C THR A 370 -13.00 14.19 -7.83
N ILE A 371 -12.27 13.42 -8.62
CA ILE A 371 -11.34 13.92 -9.63
C ILE A 371 -11.86 13.47 -10.98
N LYS A 372 -12.23 14.45 -11.81
CA LYS A 372 -12.82 14.22 -13.13
C LYS A 372 -12.00 14.91 -14.20
N ASP A 373 -11.61 14.19 -15.21
CA ASP A 373 -10.90 14.70 -16.38
C ASP A 373 -11.71 14.54 -17.68
N THR A 374 -11.38 15.37 -18.65
CA THR A 374 -11.93 15.32 -20.02
C THR A 374 -10.95 14.67 -21.00
N GLY A 375 -10.07 13.81 -20.51
CA GLY A 375 -9.00 13.19 -21.26
C GLY A 375 -9.42 12.02 -22.16
N ILE A 376 -8.43 11.23 -22.55
CA ILE A 376 -8.60 10.08 -23.47
C ILE A 376 -9.48 8.95 -22.91
N GLY A 377 -9.71 8.90 -21.61
CA GLY A 377 -10.44 7.81 -20.95
C GLY A 377 -9.76 6.45 -21.11
N MET A 378 -10.46 5.39 -20.71
CA MET A 378 -9.95 4.02 -20.68
C MET A 378 -10.93 3.03 -21.31
N SER A 379 -10.39 2.00 -21.98
CA SER A 379 -11.18 0.83 -22.41
C SER A 379 -11.52 -0.06 -21.20
N GLU A 380 -12.55 -0.91 -21.35
CA GLU A 380 -12.93 -1.86 -20.28
C GLU A 380 -11.79 -2.82 -19.91
N THR A 381 -10.95 -3.21 -20.86
CA THR A 381 -9.78 -4.07 -20.63
C THR A 381 -8.74 -3.38 -19.74
N VAL A 382 -8.47 -2.10 -19.94
CA VAL A 382 -7.56 -1.28 -19.12
C VAL A 382 -8.16 -1.06 -17.74
N LYS A 383 -9.44 -0.72 -17.66
CA LYS A 383 -10.16 -0.48 -16.42
C LYS A 383 -10.15 -1.69 -15.48
N ASN A 384 -10.38 -2.91 -16.02
CA ASN A 384 -10.38 -4.14 -15.24
C ASN A 384 -9.00 -4.52 -14.69
N ASN A 385 -7.92 -4.01 -15.29
CA ASN A 385 -6.54 -4.26 -14.86
C ASN A 385 -5.87 -3.04 -14.19
N LEU A 386 -6.62 -1.98 -13.92
CA LEU A 386 -6.12 -0.69 -13.49
C LEU A 386 -5.32 -0.74 -12.18
N PHE A 387 -5.71 -1.63 -11.28
CA PHE A 387 -5.10 -1.82 -9.96
C PHE A 387 -4.12 -3.01 -9.90
N ASN A 388 -3.74 -3.58 -11.05
CA ASN A 388 -2.71 -4.60 -11.09
C ASN A 388 -1.33 -3.93 -11.16
N PRO A 389 -0.35 -4.39 -10.37
CA PRO A 389 1.01 -3.82 -10.39
C PRO A 389 1.63 -3.85 -11.79
N PHE A 390 2.37 -2.79 -12.13
CA PHE A 390 3.10 -2.67 -13.41
C PHE A 390 2.21 -2.68 -14.67
N THR A 391 0.90 -2.47 -14.53
CA THR A 391 -0.01 -2.38 -15.67
C THR A 391 0.07 -0.98 -16.28
N GLN A 392 0.34 -0.92 -17.59
CA GLN A 392 0.33 0.31 -18.38
C GLN A 392 -0.63 0.13 -19.55
N GLY A 393 -1.43 1.15 -19.89
CA GLY A 393 -2.36 1.09 -21.01
C GLY A 393 -1.66 0.94 -22.36
N GLU A 394 -2.33 0.33 -23.36
CA GLU A 394 -1.75 0.07 -24.69
C GLU A 394 -1.28 1.34 -25.42
N ALA A 395 -1.88 2.48 -25.14
CA ALA A 395 -1.43 3.77 -25.66
C ALA A 395 -0.02 4.22 -25.17
N SER A 396 0.52 3.56 -24.13
CA SER A 396 1.86 3.85 -23.60
C SER A 396 2.98 3.12 -24.38
N LYS A 397 2.65 2.06 -25.14
CA LYS A 397 3.64 1.29 -25.93
C LYS A 397 4.15 2.05 -27.16
N THR A 398 3.38 2.98 -27.70
CA THR A 398 3.71 3.75 -28.90
C THR A 398 4.29 5.13 -28.63
N ARG A 399 4.13 5.66 -27.40
CA ARG A 399 4.75 6.90 -26.94
C ARG A 399 5.23 6.70 -25.51
N ARG A 400 6.50 7.07 -25.20
CA ARG A 400 7.10 7.03 -23.86
C ARG A 400 6.25 7.84 -22.88
N VAL A 401 5.29 7.19 -22.24
CA VAL A 401 4.53 7.77 -21.14
C VAL A 401 5.18 7.30 -19.86
N ASP A 402 5.98 8.18 -19.23
CA ASP A 402 6.64 7.89 -17.97
C ASP A 402 5.64 7.58 -16.85
N GLY A 403 5.74 6.39 -16.28
CA GLY A 403 4.97 5.97 -15.13
C GLY A 403 5.41 4.58 -14.66
N THR A 404 5.49 4.36 -13.35
CA THR A 404 5.89 3.08 -12.74
C THR A 404 4.82 1.99 -12.89
N GLY A 405 3.56 2.37 -13.13
CA GLY A 405 2.40 1.46 -13.03
C GLY A 405 2.08 1.02 -11.60
N LEU A 406 2.71 1.64 -10.59
CA LEU A 406 2.51 1.34 -9.17
C LEU A 406 1.59 2.36 -8.48
N GLY A 407 1.49 3.59 -8.97
CA GLY A 407 0.80 4.68 -8.29
C GLY A 407 -0.65 4.37 -7.93
N LEU A 408 -1.43 3.80 -8.86
CA LEU A 408 -2.84 3.45 -8.58
C LEU A 408 -2.98 2.26 -7.61
N VAL A 409 -2.06 1.30 -7.65
CA VAL A 409 -2.02 0.19 -6.69
C VAL A 409 -1.74 0.72 -5.28
N ILE A 410 -0.77 1.62 -5.16
CA ILE A 410 -0.43 2.29 -3.89
C ILE A 410 -1.64 3.10 -3.41
N THR A 411 -2.26 3.89 -4.29
CA THR A 411 -3.46 4.68 -3.96
C THR A 411 -4.60 3.80 -3.44
N GLN A 412 -4.93 2.71 -4.12
CA GLN A 412 -5.97 1.78 -3.67
C GLN A 412 -5.66 1.19 -2.29
N SER A 413 -4.41 0.82 -2.06
CA SER A 413 -3.97 0.24 -0.81
C SER A 413 -4.01 1.25 0.33
N LEU A 414 -3.56 2.49 0.10
CA LEU A 414 -3.66 3.59 1.06
C LEU A 414 -5.12 3.89 1.42
N VAL A 415 -6.00 4.04 0.42
CA VAL A 415 -7.43 4.29 0.62
C VAL A 415 -8.07 3.18 1.47
N ARG A 416 -7.76 1.90 1.18
CA ARG A 416 -8.26 0.76 1.97
C ARG A 416 -7.75 0.78 3.41
N ARG A 417 -6.47 1.10 3.63
CA ARG A 417 -5.89 1.20 4.98
C ARG A 417 -6.41 2.40 5.77
N MET A 418 -6.82 3.47 5.08
CA MET A 418 -7.53 4.59 5.66
C MET A 418 -9.03 4.32 5.83
N ASN A 419 -9.49 3.06 5.70
CA ASN A 419 -10.89 2.63 5.78
C ASN A 419 -11.81 3.32 4.77
N GLY A 420 -11.27 3.71 3.62
CA GLY A 420 -11.99 4.36 2.53
C GLY A 420 -12.36 3.41 1.39
N ARG A 421 -13.02 3.97 0.38
CA ARG A 421 -13.41 3.30 -0.86
C ARG A 421 -12.96 4.13 -2.05
N ILE A 422 -12.51 3.48 -3.11
CA ILE A 422 -12.17 4.11 -4.39
C ILE A 422 -12.98 3.47 -5.52
N GLU A 423 -13.55 4.29 -6.37
CA GLU A 423 -14.29 3.89 -7.58
C GLU A 423 -13.74 4.66 -8.79
N VAL A 424 -13.71 3.98 -9.94
CA VAL A 424 -13.22 4.57 -11.20
C VAL A 424 -14.25 4.37 -12.28
N ASN A 425 -14.76 5.47 -12.81
CA ASN A 425 -15.68 5.51 -13.93
C ASN A 425 -14.94 6.11 -15.13
N SER A 426 -14.80 5.38 -16.21
CA SER A 426 -14.10 5.84 -17.41
C SER A 426 -14.69 5.25 -18.67
N THR A 427 -14.69 6.05 -19.73
CA THR A 427 -15.10 5.64 -21.05
C THR A 427 -14.09 6.19 -22.05
N ALA A 428 -13.60 5.36 -22.96
CA ALA A 428 -12.64 5.78 -23.98
C ALA A 428 -13.18 6.99 -24.77
N GLY A 429 -12.39 8.05 -24.90
CA GLY A 429 -12.72 9.29 -25.57
C GLY A 429 -13.62 10.26 -24.78
N LYS A 430 -14.03 9.92 -23.54
CA LYS A 430 -14.92 10.77 -22.71
C LYS A 430 -14.29 11.22 -21.38
N GLY A 431 -13.07 10.78 -21.09
CA GLY A 431 -12.37 11.07 -19.84
C GLY A 431 -12.59 10.04 -18.76
N THR A 432 -12.11 10.39 -17.56
CA THR A 432 -12.15 9.54 -16.37
C THR A 432 -12.67 10.31 -15.17
N GLU A 433 -13.43 9.63 -14.34
CA GLU A 433 -13.90 10.12 -13.04
C GLU A 433 -13.47 9.15 -11.96
N VAL A 434 -12.67 9.62 -11.01
CA VAL A 434 -12.23 8.85 -9.84
C VAL A 434 -12.92 9.44 -8.62
N VAL A 435 -13.62 8.58 -7.88
CA VAL A 435 -14.35 8.94 -6.66
C VAL A 435 -13.75 8.19 -5.48
N LEU A 436 -13.40 8.93 -4.44
CA LEU A 436 -12.90 8.38 -3.18
C LEU A 436 -13.82 8.81 -2.04
N ASP A 437 -14.24 7.84 -1.23
CA ASP A 437 -14.92 8.09 0.03
C ASP A 437 -13.96 7.76 1.18
N LEU A 438 -13.66 8.75 2.02
CA LEU A 438 -12.76 8.62 3.15
C LEU A 438 -13.49 8.98 4.44
N PRO A 439 -13.29 8.20 5.53
CA PRO A 439 -13.79 8.61 6.83
C PRO A 439 -13.05 9.85 7.33
N ILE A 440 -13.78 10.74 7.99
CA ILE A 440 -13.22 11.92 8.67
C ILE A 440 -13.68 11.95 10.11
N SER A 441 -12.78 12.38 11.00
CA SER A 441 -13.10 12.75 12.36
C SER A 441 -12.76 14.22 12.53
N ALA A 442 -13.78 15.03 12.82
CA ALA A 442 -13.58 16.46 13.05
C ALA A 442 -12.81 16.69 14.35
N GLU A 443 -11.89 17.62 14.31
CA GLU A 443 -11.08 18.06 15.46
C GLU A 443 -11.26 19.56 15.68
N ASP A 444 -11.19 19.98 16.94
CA ASP A 444 -11.20 21.39 17.28
C ASP A 444 -9.85 22.04 16.99
N GLY A 445 -9.86 23.22 16.36
CA GLY A 445 -8.62 23.94 16.08
C GLY A 445 -8.87 25.41 15.72
N PRO A 446 -7.82 26.23 15.72
CA PRO A 446 -7.95 27.63 15.40
C PRO A 446 -8.41 27.84 13.95
N ASN A 447 -9.26 28.81 13.72
CA ASN A 447 -9.56 29.24 12.35
C ASN A 447 -8.42 30.11 11.84
N THR A 448 -7.72 29.65 10.81
CA THR A 448 -6.55 30.35 10.24
C THR A 448 -6.94 31.35 9.13
N LEU A 449 -8.20 31.31 8.69
CA LEU A 449 -8.68 32.19 7.65
C LEU A 449 -9.34 33.46 8.21
N PRO A 450 -9.12 34.62 7.57
CA PRO A 450 -9.72 35.88 8.03
C PRO A 450 -11.24 35.87 7.93
N ASP A 451 -11.90 36.55 8.84
CA ASP A 451 -13.34 36.75 8.77
C ASP A 451 -13.69 37.73 7.66
N ILE A 452 -14.66 37.39 6.81
CA ILE A 452 -15.21 38.18 5.72
C ILE A 452 -16.71 38.44 5.90
N SER A 453 -17.24 38.19 7.10
CA SER A 453 -18.66 38.39 7.38
C SER A 453 -19.10 39.83 7.10
N GLY A 454 -20.31 39.99 6.54
CA GLY A 454 -20.85 41.29 6.17
C GLY A 454 -20.29 41.89 4.86
N SER A 455 -19.32 41.19 4.20
CA SER A 455 -18.88 41.68 2.88
C SER A 455 -19.95 41.50 1.83
N LYS A 456 -20.04 42.50 0.91
CA LYS A 456 -20.88 42.44 -0.29
C LYS A 456 -19.98 42.26 -1.50
N VAL A 457 -19.97 41.09 -2.06
CA VAL A 457 -19.10 40.70 -3.17
C VAL A 457 -19.92 40.62 -4.45
N ILE A 458 -19.49 41.35 -5.48
CA ILE A 458 -20.04 41.26 -6.82
C ILE A 458 -19.07 40.49 -7.71
N TRP A 459 -19.48 39.33 -8.19
CA TRP A 459 -18.70 38.54 -9.15
C TRP A 459 -19.15 38.89 -10.57
N LEU A 460 -18.32 39.65 -11.28
CA LEU A 460 -18.53 39.97 -12.69
C LEU A 460 -17.93 38.85 -13.53
N LEU A 461 -18.81 38.13 -14.21
CA LEU A 461 -18.44 36.98 -15.03
C LEU A 461 -18.69 37.33 -16.51
N GLU A 462 -17.70 37.13 -17.37
CA GLU A 462 -17.87 37.28 -18.80
C GLU A 462 -18.94 36.31 -19.31
N ARG A 463 -19.81 36.84 -20.23
CA ARG A 463 -20.89 36.03 -20.79
C ARG A 463 -20.33 34.84 -21.57
N GLY A 464 -20.79 33.65 -21.23
CA GLY A 464 -20.31 32.37 -21.80
C GLY A 464 -19.43 31.56 -20.85
N LEU A 465 -18.84 32.20 -19.85
CA LEU A 465 -18.07 31.43 -18.83
C LEU A 465 -19.02 30.76 -17.83
N PRO A 466 -18.69 29.54 -17.39
CA PRO A 466 -19.44 28.83 -16.35
C PRO A 466 -19.06 29.35 -14.96
N PHE A 467 -20.05 29.65 -14.12
CA PHE A 467 -19.82 30.02 -12.73
C PHE A 467 -19.72 28.76 -11.86
N PRO A 468 -18.70 28.63 -11.02
CA PRO A 468 -18.58 27.49 -10.08
C PRO A 468 -19.53 27.68 -8.89
N HIS A 469 -20.66 26.97 -8.87
CA HIS A 469 -21.74 27.15 -7.88
C HIS A 469 -21.34 26.87 -6.43
N TRP A 470 -20.24 26.19 -6.17
CA TRP A 470 -19.75 26.00 -4.77
C TRP A 470 -19.36 27.31 -4.08
N PHE A 471 -19.06 28.37 -4.85
CA PHE A 471 -18.78 29.68 -4.26
C PHE A 471 -20.03 30.34 -3.66
N ASP A 472 -21.23 30.07 -4.18
CA ASP A 472 -22.48 30.55 -3.58
C ASP A 472 -22.58 30.03 -2.14
N THR A 473 -22.36 28.75 -1.93
CA THR A 473 -22.39 28.10 -0.61
C THR A 473 -21.24 28.59 0.28
N PHE A 474 -20.06 28.82 -0.31
CA PHE A 474 -18.90 29.31 0.43
C PHE A 474 -19.14 30.71 1.01
N PHE A 475 -19.58 31.66 0.20
CA PHE A 475 -19.85 33.04 0.66
C PHE A 475 -21.00 33.07 1.67
N ALA A 476 -22.07 32.31 1.41
CA ALA A 476 -23.19 32.20 2.34
C ALA A 476 -22.76 31.72 3.73
N ARG A 477 -21.88 30.71 3.79
CA ARG A 477 -21.34 30.21 5.07
C ARG A 477 -20.43 31.22 5.78
N CYS A 478 -19.73 32.05 5.02
CA CYS A 478 -18.94 33.16 5.58
C CYS A 478 -19.80 34.37 6.00
N ASN A 479 -21.14 34.28 5.96
CA ASN A 479 -22.06 35.40 6.18
C ASN A 479 -21.74 36.61 5.28
N ALA A 480 -21.29 36.32 4.04
CA ALA A 480 -20.98 37.31 3.03
C ALA A 480 -22.02 37.21 1.91
N GLU A 481 -22.45 38.39 1.38
CA GLU A 481 -23.40 38.45 0.31
C GLU A 481 -22.67 38.34 -1.04
N LEU A 482 -22.99 37.32 -1.84
CA LEU A 482 -22.47 37.15 -3.19
C LEU A 482 -23.56 37.45 -4.22
N LYS A 483 -23.24 38.27 -5.20
CA LYS A 483 -24.08 38.49 -6.38
C LYS A 483 -23.27 38.27 -7.65
N VAL A 484 -23.69 37.31 -8.47
CA VAL A 484 -23.02 36.98 -9.73
C VAL A 484 -23.75 37.74 -10.87
N LEU A 485 -22.99 38.50 -11.63
CA LEU A 485 -23.50 39.27 -12.78
C LEU A 485 -22.75 38.83 -14.03
N LYS A 486 -23.50 38.27 -15.01
CA LYS A 486 -22.96 37.96 -16.34
C LYS A 486 -23.07 39.20 -17.24
N THR A 487 -21.92 39.67 -17.68
CA THR A 487 -21.85 40.91 -18.46
C THR A 487 -20.96 40.79 -19.68
N ASP A 488 -21.15 41.69 -20.63
CA ASP A 488 -20.33 41.82 -21.82
C ASP A 488 -19.24 42.88 -21.62
N ARG A 489 -18.37 43.08 -22.61
CA ARG A 489 -17.25 44.03 -22.61
C ARG A 489 -17.57 45.43 -22.06
N ASN A 490 -18.79 45.94 -22.28
CA ASN A 490 -19.17 47.31 -21.98
C ASN A 490 -19.81 47.55 -20.60
N LEU A 491 -19.87 46.53 -19.71
CA LEU A 491 -20.51 46.60 -18.38
C LEU A 491 -21.93 47.22 -18.41
N VAL A 492 -22.70 46.86 -19.41
CA VAL A 492 -24.08 47.42 -19.56
C VAL A 492 -24.94 46.94 -18.40
N GLY A 493 -25.54 47.89 -17.67
CA GLY A 493 -26.42 47.62 -16.55
C GLY A 493 -25.72 47.41 -15.21
N VAL A 494 -24.39 47.53 -15.14
CA VAL A 494 -23.65 47.45 -13.87
C VAL A 494 -23.42 48.87 -13.33
N ASP A 495 -24.10 49.19 -12.22
CA ASP A 495 -23.87 50.42 -11.49
C ASP A 495 -23.29 50.09 -10.09
N PRO A 496 -21.96 50.28 -9.88
CA PRO A 496 -21.29 49.93 -8.64
C PRO A 496 -21.85 50.61 -7.40
N VAL A 497 -22.32 51.86 -7.55
CA VAL A 497 -22.82 52.67 -6.44
C VAL A 497 -24.17 52.12 -5.95
N SER A 498 -25.08 51.82 -6.86
CA SER A 498 -26.41 51.29 -6.50
C SER A 498 -26.35 49.86 -5.93
N LEU A 499 -25.30 49.10 -6.27
CA LEU A 499 -25.09 47.74 -5.75
C LEU A 499 -24.53 47.72 -4.34
N GLY A 500 -23.95 48.83 -3.85
CA GLY A 500 -23.37 48.93 -2.52
C GLY A 500 -22.29 47.87 -2.23
N ALA A 501 -21.53 47.51 -3.26
CA ALA A 501 -20.55 46.44 -3.20
C ALA A 501 -19.31 46.84 -2.38
N THR A 502 -18.81 45.91 -1.59
CA THR A 502 -17.53 46.07 -0.89
C THR A 502 -16.36 45.70 -1.83
N VAL A 503 -16.53 44.65 -2.62
CA VAL A 503 -15.49 44.10 -3.49
C VAL A 503 -16.08 43.58 -4.80
N PHE A 504 -15.40 43.84 -5.90
CA PHE A 504 -15.68 43.25 -7.21
C PHE A 504 -14.66 42.17 -7.55
N ILE A 505 -15.13 41.00 -7.95
CA ILE A 505 -14.29 39.91 -8.51
C ILE A 505 -14.53 39.91 -10.01
N LEU A 506 -13.47 40.05 -10.80
CA LEU A 506 -13.56 40.07 -12.26
C LEU A 506 -13.04 38.73 -12.82
N GLU A 507 -13.92 37.99 -13.49
CA GLU A 507 -13.58 36.76 -14.18
C GLU A 507 -13.77 36.88 -15.67
N THR A 508 -12.69 37.20 -16.34
CA THR A 508 -12.53 37.17 -17.79
C THR A 508 -11.09 36.80 -18.12
N TYR A 509 -10.88 36.18 -19.26
CA TYR A 509 -9.57 35.76 -19.72
C TYR A 509 -9.03 36.61 -20.88
N ASP A 510 -9.80 37.61 -21.31
CA ASP A 510 -9.39 38.58 -22.29
C ASP A 510 -8.80 39.83 -21.60
N PRO A 511 -7.50 40.12 -21.81
CA PRO A 511 -6.83 41.26 -21.18
C PRO A 511 -7.51 42.62 -21.53
N GLU A 512 -8.02 42.77 -22.74
CA GLU A 512 -8.70 44.02 -23.16
C GLU A 512 -10.01 44.23 -22.40
N ILE A 513 -10.70 43.14 -22.07
CA ILE A 513 -11.94 43.21 -21.28
C ILE A 513 -11.59 43.52 -19.80
N VAL A 514 -10.52 42.97 -19.24
CA VAL A 514 -10.04 43.30 -17.90
C VAL A 514 -9.81 44.79 -17.76
N ASP A 515 -9.03 45.37 -18.68
CA ASP A 515 -8.69 46.79 -18.66
C ASP A 515 -9.94 47.66 -18.82
N ALA A 516 -10.83 47.29 -19.74
CA ALA A 516 -12.10 48.02 -19.96
C ALA A 516 -12.98 47.99 -18.70
N TRP A 517 -13.09 46.85 -18.01
CA TRP A 517 -13.88 46.72 -16.79
C TRP A 517 -13.25 47.49 -15.62
N CYS A 518 -11.94 47.42 -15.43
CA CYS A 518 -11.23 48.18 -14.40
C CYS A 518 -11.47 49.73 -14.60
N VAL A 519 -11.22 50.25 -15.79
CA VAL A 519 -11.41 51.65 -16.08
C VAL A 519 -12.86 52.09 -15.90
N ALA A 520 -13.82 51.27 -16.33
CA ALA A 520 -15.24 51.58 -16.19
C ALA A 520 -15.71 51.60 -14.74
N LEU A 521 -15.20 50.66 -13.89
CA LEU A 521 -15.52 50.60 -12.47
C LEU A 521 -14.87 51.74 -11.70
N GLU A 522 -13.58 52.04 -11.92
CA GLU A 522 -12.87 53.14 -11.28
C GLU A 522 -13.48 54.51 -11.60
N ARG A 523 -13.93 54.70 -12.88
CA ARG A 523 -14.60 55.95 -13.29
C ARG A 523 -15.92 56.18 -12.55
N LYS A 524 -16.66 55.09 -12.24
CA LYS A 524 -17.96 55.16 -11.56
C LYS A 524 -17.81 55.20 -10.04
N CYS A 525 -16.76 54.59 -9.50
CA CYS A 525 -16.49 54.47 -8.07
C CYS A 525 -14.97 54.50 -7.83
N PRO A 526 -14.37 55.66 -7.50
CA PRO A 526 -12.93 55.82 -7.32
C PRO A 526 -12.32 54.93 -6.22
N ASP A 527 -13.12 54.58 -5.21
CA ASP A 527 -12.68 53.74 -4.07
C ASP A 527 -13.02 52.24 -4.26
N VAL A 528 -13.36 51.82 -5.51
CA VAL A 528 -13.73 50.44 -5.79
C VAL A 528 -12.58 49.48 -5.48
N LYS A 529 -12.92 48.36 -4.88
CA LYS A 529 -11.96 47.27 -4.61
C LYS A 529 -12.17 46.14 -5.59
N ILE A 530 -11.11 45.79 -6.31
CA ILE A 530 -11.16 44.84 -7.43
C ILE A 530 -10.23 43.66 -7.15
N ILE A 531 -10.73 42.46 -7.36
CA ILE A 531 -9.95 41.20 -7.39
C ILE A 531 -10.01 40.65 -8.81
N LEU A 532 -8.85 40.55 -9.46
CA LEU A 532 -8.71 40.03 -10.81
C LEU A 532 -8.40 38.52 -10.76
N LEU A 533 -9.19 37.72 -11.48
CA LEU A 533 -8.90 36.31 -11.70
C LEU A 533 -8.10 36.15 -13.00
N CYS A 534 -6.86 35.71 -12.89
CA CYS A 534 -5.94 35.57 -14.01
C CYS A 534 -5.82 34.12 -14.47
N ALA A 535 -6.12 33.85 -15.75
CA ALA A 535 -5.99 32.52 -16.34
C ALA A 535 -4.53 32.13 -16.59
N GLN A 536 -3.69 33.08 -16.97
CA GLN A 536 -2.26 32.85 -17.19
C GLN A 536 -1.48 33.03 -15.90
N ARG A 537 -0.40 32.29 -15.77
CA ARG A 537 0.55 32.45 -14.65
C ARG A 537 1.10 33.88 -14.67
N VAL A 538 0.75 34.61 -13.63
CA VAL A 538 1.24 35.97 -13.48
C VAL A 538 2.38 35.95 -12.47
N ASN A 539 3.48 36.58 -12.83
CA ASN A 539 4.67 36.67 -11.95
C ASN A 539 4.42 37.46 -10.66
N ARG A 540 3.25 38.04 -10.50
CA ARG A 540 2.85 38.79 -9.29
C ARG A 540 1.41 38.45 -8.90
N ILE A 541 1.23 37.56 -7.93
CA ILE A 541 0.00 37.33 -7.20
C ILE A 541 0.00 38.28 -6.01
N GLY A 542 -1.13 38.97 -5.74
CA GLY A 542 -1.26 39.89 -4.63
C GLY A 542 -1.70 41.30 -5.06
N GLN A 543 -1.49 42.30 -4.23
CA GLN A 543 -1.90 43.65 -4.50
C GLN A 543 -1.06 44.32 -5.61
N LEU A 544 -1.73 44.71 -6.69
CA LEU A 544 -1.11 45.41 -7.84
C LEU A 544 -1.04 46.95 -7.60
N SER A 545 -2.10 47.50 -7.05
CA SER A 545 -2.23 48.88 -6.67
C SER A 545 -3.19 49.02 -5.48
N PRO A 546 -3.25 50.19 -4.82
CA PRO A 546 -4.23 50.41 -3.76
C PRO A 546 -5.64 50.14 -4.27
N GLY A 547 -6.26 49.04 -3.83
CA GLY A 547 -7.61 48.64 -4.20
C GLY A 547 -7.71 47.57 -5.29
N ILE A 548 -6.63 47.20 -5.98
CA ILE A 548 -6.64 46.12 -7.00
C ILE A 548 -5.73 44.97 -6.56
N SER A 549 -6.31 43.82 -6.42
CA SER A 549 -5.59 42.56 -6.13
C SER A 549 -5.74 41.59 -7.28
N ARG A 550 -4.77 40.67 -7.41
CA ARG A 550 -4.75 39.64 -8.45
C ARG A 550 -4.55 38.28 -7.82
N ILE A 551 -5.40 37.31 -8.19
CA ILE A 551 -5.25 35.89 -7.78
C ILE A 551 -5.33 34.98 -9.02
N GLN A 552 -4.88 33.73 -8.84
CA GLN A 552 -4.93 32.74 -9.92
C GLN A 552 -6.36 32.25 -10.16
N ALA A 553 -6.74 32.05 -11.44
CA ALA A 553 -8.06 31.52 -11.82
C ALA A 553 -8.09 29.98 -11.87
N PHE A 554 -6.94 29.33 -12.12
CA PHE A 554 -6.84 27.88 -12.27
C PHE A 554 -5.64 27.31 -11.49
N PRO A 555 -5.87 26.73 -10.28
CA PRO A 555 -7.14 26.73 -9.55
C PRO A 555 -7.37 28.01 -8.74
N ILE A 556 -8.62 28.40 -8.53
CA ILE A 556 -8.97 29.38 -7.50
C ILE A 556 -8.85 28.70 -6.14
N LEU A 557 -7.94 29.20 -5.31
CA LEU A 557 -7.78 28.71 -3.94
C LEU A 557 -8.73 29.47 -3.02
N VAL A 558 -9.54 28.75 -2.27
CA VAL A 558 -10.52 29.35 -1.35
C VAL A 558 -9.81 30.21 -0.30
N SER A 559 -8.65 29.77 0.21
CA SER A 559 -7.84 30.52 1.18
C SER A 559 -7.29 31.82 0.62
N GLU A 560 -6.84 31.85 -0.61
CA GLU A 560 -6.36 33.06 -1.30
C GLU A 560 -7.51 34.02 -1.60
N LEU A 561 -8.63 33.51 -2.10
CA LEU A 561 -9.82 34.31 -2.39
C LEU A 561 -10.35 34.97 -1.12
N GLN A 562 -10.50 34.23 -0.03
CA GLN A 562 -10.97 34.74 1.26
C GLN A 562 -10.03 35.81 1.81
N ARG A 563 -8.74 35.62 1.72
CA ARG A 563 -7.72 36.57 2.12
C ARG A 563 -7.77 37.85 1.24
N ALA A 564 -7.90 37.69 -0.08
CA ALA A 564 -8.00 38.81 -0.99
C ALA A 564 -9.26 39.65 -0.73
N VAL A 565 -10.39 39.01 -0.43
CA VAL A 565 -11.62 39.70 -0.03
C VAL A 565 -11.43 40.44 1.30
N ALA A 566 -10.80 39.82 2.28
CA ALA A 566 -10.53 40.44 3.59
C ALA A 566 -9.59 41.65 3.48
N VAL A 567 -8.55 41.58 2.67
CA VAL A 567 -7.63 42.70 2.39
C VAL A 567 -8.36 43.81 1.66
N ALA A 568 -9.12 43.48 0.61
CA ALA A 568 -9.89 44.43 -0.14
C ALA A 568 -10.96 45.17 0.73
N GLY A 569 -11.57 44.41 1.67
CA GLY A 569 -12.53 44.98 2.64
C GLY A 569 -11.88 45.82 3.74
N GLY A 570 -10.54 45.78 3.89
CA GLY A 570 -9.80 46.52 4.91
C GLY A 570 -9.82 45.87 6.29
N TRP A 571 -10.27 44.60 6.39
CA TRP A 571 -10.29 43.86 7.67
C TRP A 571 -8.93 43.26 8.04
N VAL A 572 -8.08 43.07 7.04
CA VAL A 572 -6.70 42.58 7.22
C VAL A 572 -5.76 43.52 6.47
N GLN A 573 -4.67 43.91 7.11
CA GLN A 573 -3.64 44.64 6.38
C GLN A 573 -3.06 43.74 5.30
N PRO A 574 -2.75 44.29 4.10
CA PRO A 574 -2.00 43.56 3.10
C PRO A 574 -0.75 43.02 3.81
N ALA A 575 -0.57 41.70 3.84
CA ALA A 575 0.71 41.18 4.20
C ALA A 575 1.72 41.89 3.27
N GLU A 576 2.78 42.46 3.87
CA GLU A 576 3.82 43.12 3.08
C GLU A 576 4.08 42.23 1.87
N THR A 577 3.88 42.78 0.70
CA THR A 577 3.93 42.11 -0.59
C THR A 577 5.11 41.15 -0.49
N ILE A 578 4.88 39.84 -0.56
CA ILE A 578 5.97 38.89 -0.77
C ILE A 578 6.54 39.36 -2.10
N LYS A 579 7.58 40.18 -1.99
CA LYS A 579 8.30 40.72 -3.12
C LYS A 579 8.67 39.50 -3.93
N ASP A 580 8.17 39.49 -5.13
CA ASP A 580 8.49 38.52 -6.16
C ASP A 580 9.99 38.26 -6.09
N ASN A 581 10.37 37.09 -5.57
CA ASN A 581 11.72 36.60 -5.68
C ASN A 581 11.96 36.07 -7.10
N THR A 582 11.74 36.91 -8.10
CA THR A 582 12.65 36.97 -9.20
C THR A 582 13.91 37.57 -8.60
N TRP A 583 14.94 36.80 -8.51
CA TRP A 583 16.30 37.19 -8.19
C TRP A 583 16.83 38.17 -9.23
N LYS A 584 16.17 39.32 -9.36
CA LYS A 584 16.72 40.52 -9.95
C LYS A 584 16.91 41.51 -8.81
N ASN A 585 18.14 41.55 -8.30
CA ASN A 585 18.67 42.65 -7.54
C ASN A 585 17.64 43.40 -6.67
N THR A 586 17.14 42.76 -5.60
CA THR A 586 16.94 43.54 -4.42
C THR A 586 18.34 43.92 -4.02
N GLU A 587 18.68 45.18 -4.20
CA GLU A 587 19.66 45.83 -3.38
C GLU A 587 19.27 45.48 -1.94
N THR A 588 19.73 44.31 -1.44
CA THR A 588 19.83 44.03 -0.01
C THR A 588 20.62 45.22 0.44
N SER A 589 19.97 46.12 1.21
CA SER A 589 20.67 47.29 1.73
C SER A 589 22.02 46.79 2.26
N GLU A 590 23.10 47.45 1.91
CA GLU A 590 24.45 47.06 2.34
C GLU A 590 24.48 46.76 3.85
N HIS A 591 23.60 47.39 4.62
CA HIS A 591 23.39 47.19 6.06
C HIS A 591 22.88 45.80 6.48
N SER A 592 22.09 45.08 5.65
CA SER A 592 21.63 43.74 6.00
C SER A 592 22.67 42.66 5.68
N LYS A 593 23.51 42.87 4.68
CA LYS A 593 24.66 42.01 4.39
C LYS A 593 25.74 42.14 5.46
N ASP A 594 26.01 43.34 5.97
CA ASP A 594 26.96 43.58 7.05
C ASP A 594 26.53 42.83 8.33
N ARG A 595 25.23 42.85 8.71
CA ARG A 595 24.77 42.15 9.92
C ARG A 595 24.82 40.61 9.77
N ARG A 596 24.55 40.06 8.59
CA ARG A 596 24.63 38.59 8.36
C ARG A 596 26.08 38.10 8.44
N SER A 597 27.04 38.91 7.99
CA SER A 597 28.47 38.59 8.04
C SER A 597 29.04 38.55 9.46
N GLU A 598 28.36 39.13 10.44
CA GLU A 598 28.74 39.10 11.88
C GLU A 598 28.21 37.86 12.61
N MET A 599 27.23 37.16 12.05
CA MET A 599 26.55 35.98 12.65
C MET A 599 27.22 34.68 12.23
N SER A 600 27.55 33.79 13.14
CA SER A 600 28.25 32.53 12.90
C SER A 600 27.35 31.33 13.08
N ILE A 601 27.27 30.47 12.04
CA ILE A 601 26.47 29.25 12.04
C ILE A 601 27.40 28.02 12.10
N LEU A 602 27.13 27.09 13.02
CA LEU A 602 27.79 25.78 13.05
C LEU A 602 26.90 24.73 12.35
N VAL A 603 27.44 24.08 11.36
CA VAL A 603 26.79 22.96 10.63
C VAL A 603 27.45 21.66 11.04
N VAL A 604 26.66 20.70 11.54
CA VAL A 604 27.11 19.37 11.93
C VAL A 604 26.41 18.33 11.06
N GLU A 605 27.14 17.74 10.13
CA GLU A 605 26.60 16.78 9.13
C GLU A 605 27.73 15.83 8.76
N ASP A 606 27.49 14.50 8.85
CA ASP A 606 28.52 13.48 8.57
C ASP A 606 28.73 13.28 7.08
N ASN A 607 27.69 13.42 6.27
CA ASN A 607 27.77 13.24 4.83
C ASN A 607 28.43 14.45 4.15
N GLU A 608 29.54 14.20 3.46
CA GLU A 608 30.34 15.24 2.79
C GLU A 608 29.53 16.05 1.76
N ILE A 609 28.66 15.38 0.98
CA ILE A 609 27.86 16.03 -0.06
C ILE A 609 26.80 16.93 0.57
N ASN A 610 26.05 16.45 1.58
CA ASN A 610 25.04 17.24 2.29
C ASN A 610 25.70 18.45 2.98
N ARG A 611 26.83 18.23 3.61
CA ARG A 611 27.63 19.28 4.27
C ARG A 611 28.05 20.37 3.28
N LEU A 612 28.52 19.98 2.08
CA LEU A 612 28.89 20.92 1.03
C LEU A 612 27.68 21.71 0.51
N VAL A 613 26.52 21.06 0.33
CA VAL A 613 25.26 21.72 -0.09
C VAL A 613 24.84 22.76 0.94
N LEU A 614 24.78 22.39 2.23
CA LEU A 614 24.42 23.31 3.32
C LEU A 614 25.38 24.49 3.40
N LEU A 615 26.70 24.23 3.31
CA LEU A 615 27.70 25.28 3.28
C LEU A 615 27.43 26.27 2.14
N LYS A 616 27.21 25.78 0.92
CA LYS A 616 26.94 26.63 -0.25
C LYS A 616 25.62 27.39 -0.17
N GLN A 617 24.58 26.78 0.38
CA GLN A 617 23.30 27.45 0.64
C GLN A 617 23.46 28.60 1.63
N LEU A 618 24.15 28.37 2.76
CA LEU A 618 24.39 29.39 3.80
C LEU A 618 25.33 30.49 3.31
N GLU A 619 26.40 30.17 2.56
CA GLU A 619 27.25 31.14 1.89
C GLU A 619 26.46 32.06 0.93
N THR A 620 25.54 31.46 0.14
CA THR A 620 24.65 32.22 -0.76
C THR A 620 23.73 33.18 0.01
N LEU A 621 23.29 32.76 1.21
CA LEU A 621 22.50 33.60 2.13
C LEU A 621 23.33 34.66 2.86
N GLY A 622 24.66 34.58 2.80
CA GLY A 622 25.59 35.53 3.37
C GLY A 622 25.98 35.28 4.83
N TYR A 623 25.82 34.04 5.31
CA TYR A 623 26.19 33.66 6.69
C TYR A 623 27.54 32.95 6.73
N PRO A 624 28.51 33.43 7.55
CA PRO A 624 29.73 32.70 7.86
C PRO A 624 29.40 31.36 8.54
N THR A 625 29.96 30.29 8.02
CA THR A 625 29.61 28.94 8.44
C THR A 625 30.86 28.14 8.80
N LEU A 626 30.85 27.52 9.99
CA LEU A 626 31.84 26.51 10.37
C LEU A 626 31.20 25.13 10.27
N VAL A 627 31.96 24.12 9.87
CA VAL A 627 31.41 22.76 9.64
C VAL A 627 32.08 21.75 10.58
N ALA A 628 31.32 20.75 11.03
CA ALA A 628 31.79 19.58 11.77
C ALA A 628 31.25 18.29 11.14
N GLN A 629 31.97 17.18 11.27
CA GLN A 629 31.64 15.91 10.61
C GLN A 629 30.87 14.94 11.50
N ASN A 630 30.76 15.20 12.79
CA ASN A 630 30.01 14.40 13.75
C ASN A 630 29.70 15.25 15.00
N GLY A 631 28.87 14.73 15.89
CA GLY A 631 28.46 15.46 17.09
C GLY A 631 29.60 15.75 18.06
N ALA A 632 30.63 14.88 18.14
CA ALA A 632 31.77 15.11 19.02
C ALA A 632 32.62 16.31 18.57
N GLU A 633 32.92 16.40 17.28
CA GLU A 633 33.59 17.56 16.66
C GLU A 633 32.73 18.82 16.77
N GLY A 634 31.40 18.69 16.58
CA GLY A 634 30.45 19.77 16.76
C GLY A 634 30.47 20.34 18.17
N LEU A 635 30.45 19.48 19.18
CA LEU A 635 30.54 19.87 20.60
C LEU A 635 31.87 20.57 20.92
N GLU A 636 32.99 20.03 20.46
CA GLU A 636 34.33 20.64 20.67
C GLU A 636 34.41 22.05 20.07
N LYS A 637 33.92 22.22 18.83
CA LYS A 637 33.88 23.52 18.16
C LYS A 637 32.96 24.49 18.86
N TRP A 638 31.78 24.04 19.32
CA TRP A 638 30.87 24.88 20.09
C TRP A 638 31.44 25.30 21.42
N GLN A 639 32.20 24.45 22.15
CA GLN A 639 32.85 24.79 23.40
C GLN A 639 33.97 25.83 23.20
N SER A 640 34.71 25.74 22.10
CA SER A 640 35.83 26.62 21.81
C SER A 640 35.46 27.93 21.09
N GLY A 641 34.22 28.01 20.56
CA GLY A 641 33.72 29.12 19.76
C GLY A 641 32.43 29.76 20.32
N SER A 642 31.96 30.77 19.60
CA SER A 642 30.64 31.37 19.78
C SER A 642 29.85 31.25 18.49
N PHE A 643 28.66 30.65 18.56
CA PHE A 643 27.78 30.45 17.42
C PHE A 643 26.39 30.97 17.76
N ASP A 644 25.77 31.60 16.77
CA ASP A 644 24.41 32.16 16.91
C ASP A 644 23.34 31.13 16.58
N LEU A 645 23.71 30.10 15.81
CA LEU A 645 22.81 29.00 15.42
C LEU A 645 23.63 27.72 15.15
N ILE A 646 23.09 26.59 15.53
CA ILE A 646 23.59 25.25 15.17
C ILE A 646 22.56 24.57 14.27
N LEU A 647 23.01 24.07 13.12
CA LEU A 647 22.25 23.18 12.25
C LEU A 647 22.87 21.78 12.35
N SER A 648 22.12 20.81 12.90
CA SER A 648 22.67 19.47 13.16
C SER A 648 21.84 18.36 12.54
N ASP A 649 22.50 17.44 11.82
CA ASP A 649 21.88 16.15 11.52
C ASP A 649 21.54 15.42 12.83
N CYS A 650 20.41 14.70 12.81
CA CYS A 650 19.98 13.89 13.93
C CYS A 650 20.80 12.60 14.07
N HIS A 651 21.19 11.98 12.98
CA HIS A 651 21.83 10.67 12.94
C HIS A 651 23.22 10.72 12.35
N MET A 652 24.22 10.66 13.19
CA MET A 652 25.64 10.69 12.80
C MET A 652 26.42 9.63 13.56
N PRO A 653 27.54 9.12 12.98
CA PRO A 653 28.43 8.21 13.69
C PRO A 653 29.17 8.91 14.82
N ILE A 654 29.72 8.14 15.75
CA ILE A 654 30.53 8.56 16.92
C ILE A 654 29.68 9.21 18.01
N MET A 655 29.00 10.32 17.71
CA MET A 655 28.04 11.03 18.56
C MET A 655 26.92 11.56 17.67
N ASP A 656 25.68 11.22 17.99
CA ASP A 656 24.52 11.68 17.23
C ASP A 656 24.12 13.12 17.62
N GLY A 657 23.23 13.74 16.83
CA GLY A 657 22.79 15.11 17.08
C GLY A 657 21.97 15.25 18.36
N PHE A 658 21.28 14.19 18.79
CA PHE A 658 20.52 14.22 20.05
C PHE A 658 21.44 14.22 21.26
N GLU A 659 22.44 13.34 21.27
CA GLU A 659 23.45 13.26 22.31
C GLU A 659 24.28 14.56 22.42
N MET A 660 24.75 15.09 21.27
CA MET A 660 25.44 16.37 21.20
C MET A 660 24.58 17.49 21.82
N THR A 661 23.30 17.56 21.46
CA THR A 661 22.39 18.58 21.99
C THR A 661 22.22 18.47 23.49
N GLN A 662 22.05 17.28 24.05
CA GLN A 662 21.93 17.07 25.50
C GLN A 662 23.21 17.53 26.22
N MET A 663 24.39 17.22 25.68
CA MET A 663 25.66 17.66 26.27
C MET A 663 25.84 19.19 26.19
N ILE A 664 25.40 19.82 25.08
CA ILE A 664 25.39 21.29 24.97
C ILE A 664 24.47 21.89 26.05
N ARG A 665 23.24 21.37 26.20
CA ARG A 665 22.26 21.87 27.22
C ARG A 665 22.77 21.69 28.65
N GLN A 666 23.42 20.57 28.95
CA GLN A 666 24.04 20.33 30.23
C GLN A 666 25.18 21.35 30.50
N HIS A 667 26.07 21.56 29.54
CA HIS A 667 27.18 22.50 29.65
C HIS A 667 26.70 23.95 29.78
N GLU A 668 25.64 24.36 29.03
CA GLU A 668 25.02 25.67 29.16
C GLU A 668 24.49 25.89 30.58
N ALA A 669 23.83 24.88 31.16
CA ALA A 669 23.31 24.96 32.55
C ALA A 669 24.40 25.02 33.59
N GLU A 670 25.47 24.21 33.47
CA GLU A 670 26.58 24.14 34.42
C GLU A 670 27.44 25.43 34.44
N HIS A 671 27.59 26.06 33.26
CA HIS A 671 28.45 27.24 33.10
C HIS A 671 27.69 28.55 32.94
N HIS A 672 26.35 28.55 33.18
CA HIS A 672 25.46 29.71 32.99
C HIS A 672 25.64 30.41 31.62
N ARG A 673 25.90 29.63 30.57
CA ARG A 673 26.06 30.13 29.19
C ARG A 673 24.69 30.40 28.59
N ALA A 674 24.58 31.41 27.74
CA ALA A 674 23.35 31.68 27.00
C ALA A 674 22.96 30.48 26.12
N ARG A 675 21.67 30.22 26.01
CA ARG A 675 21.14 29.11 25.18
C ARG A 675 21.41 29.36 23.71
N THR A 676 22.17 28.49 23.06
CA THR A 676 22.41 28.53 21.65
C THR A 676 21.26 27.83 20.90
N PRO A 677 20.59 28.46 19.93
CA PRO A 677 19.55 27.80 19.13
C PRO A 677 20.12 26.61 18.38
N ILE A 678 19.40 25.47 18.40
CA ILE A 678 19.78 24.24 17.71
C ILE A 678 18.60 23.79 16.85
N VAL A 679 18.81 23.74 15.52
CA VAL A 679 17.81 23.25 14.55
C VAL A 679 18.26 21.89 14.04
N ALA A 680 17.41 20.90 14.24
CA ALA A 680 17.61 19.55 13.72
C ALA A 680 17.46 19.51 12.18
N ILE A 681 18.23 18.66 11.53
CA ILE A 681 18.06 18.30 10.13
C ILE A 681 17.75 16.81 10.09
N THR A 682 16.51 16.43 9.74
CA THR A 682 16.06 15.04 9.79
C THR A 682 15.64 14.51 8.42
N ALA A 683 15.84 13.21 8.20
CA ALA A 683 15.35 12.55 6.99
C ALA A 683 13.82 12.30 7.03
N ASN A 684 13.20 12.41 8.21
CA ASN A 684 11.81 12.03 8.41
C ASN A 684 11.05 13.07 9.24
N ALA A 685 9.94 13.57 8.69
CA ALA A 685 9.04 14.50 9.38
C ALA A 685 8.05 13.82 10.32
N LEU A 686 8.18 12.51 10.57
CA LEU A 686 7.25 11.77 11.41
C LEU A 686 7.26 12.29 12.85
N GLN A 687 6.09 12.39 13.44
CA GLN A 687 5.84 13.02 14.74
C GLN A 687 6.74 12.46 15.86
N GLY A 688 7.10 11.18 15.84
CA GLY A 688 7.99 10.58 16.83
C GLY A 688 9.45 11.07 16.75
N GLU A 689 9.94 11.50 15.59
CA GLU A 689 11.29 12.05 15.43
C GLU A 689 11.34 13.52 15.80
N ALA A 690 10.28 14.27 15.44
CA ALA A 690 10.13 15.66 15.90
C ALA A 690 10.01 15.74 17.43
N ASP A 691 9.22 14.87 18.06
CA ASP A 691 9.09 14.79 19.51
C ASP A 691 10.44 14.47 20.18
N ARG A 692 11.22 13.59 19.57
CA ARG A 692 12.58 13.25 20.02
C ARG A 692 13.55 14.43 19.90
N CYS A 693 13.45 15.23 18.83
CA CYS A 693 14.23 16.46 18.68
C CYS A 693 13.95 17.43 19.83
N TYR A 694 12.68 17.72 20.10
CA TYR A 694 12.31 18.61 21.20
C TYR A 694 12.66 18.03 22.58
N ALA A 695 12.48 16.73 22.80
CA ALA A 695 12.84 16.07 24.05
C ALA A 695 14.35 16.09 24.33
N SER A 696 15.20 16.09 23.29
CA SER A 696 16.65 16.24 23.44
C SER A 696 17.09 17.68 23.71
N GLY A 697 16.19 18.66 23.56
CA GLY A 697 16.46 20.09 23.80
C GLY A 697 16.74 20.90 22.54
N MET A 698 16.47 20.38 21.33
CA MET A 698 16.50 21.13 20.08
C MET A 698 15.33 22.13 20.01
N ASP A 699 15.50 23.22 19.28
CA ASP A 699 14.55 24.33 19.25
C ASP A 699 13.60 24.27 18.03
N ALA A 700 14.02 23.61 16.95
CA ALA A 700 13.23 23.39 15.75
C ALA A 700 13.80 22.23 14.92
N PHE A 701 13.11 21.89 13.84
CA PHE A 701 13.63 20.92 12.85
C PHE A 701 13.36 21.34 11.39
N LEU A 702 14.17 20.82 10.48
CA LEU A 702 14.07 20.89 9.04
C LEU A 702 14.10 19.47 8.46
N VAL A 703 13.40 19.24 7.36
CA VAL A 703 13.29 17.92 6.73
C VAL A 703 14.14 17.87 5.48
N LYS A 704 14.93 16.80 5.33
CA LYS A 704 15.70 16.54 4.09
C LYS A 704 14.74 16.03 2.98
N PRO A 705 14.91 16.47 1.69
CA PRO A 705 15.94 17.37 1.19
C PRO A 705 15.68 18.83 1.59
N LEU A 706 16.76 19.55 1.93
CA LEU A 706 16.69 20.93 2.36
C LEU A 706 16.57 21.85 1.13
N GLU A 707 15.39 22.47 1.00
CA GLU A 707 15.19 23.55 0.04
C GLU A 707 15.73 24.87 0.57
N MET A 708 16.38 25.66 -0.27
CA MET A 708 16.94 26.97 0.07
C MET A 708 15.92 27.88 0.79
N LYS A 709 14.67 27.94 0.29
CA LYS A 709 13.62 28.77 0.90
C LYS A 709 13.24 28.33 2.30
N SER A 710 13.19 27.04 2.55
CA SER A 710 12.86 26.46 3.85
C SER A 710 14.00 26.72 4.84
N LEU A 711 15.24 26.59 4.39
CA LEU A 711 16.43 26.91 5.18
C LEU A 711 16.47 28.41 5.52
N GLU A 712 16.32 29.31 4.53
CA GLU A 712 16.30 30.76 4.74
C GLU A 712 15.23 31.17 5.74
N LYS A 713 14.00 30.70 5.56
CA LYS A 713 12.88 30.99 6.47
C LYS A 713 13.21 30.56 7.91
N LYS A 714 13.81 29.38 8.09
CA LYS A 714 14.12 28.86 9.41
C LYS A 714 15.30 29.57 10.05
N VAL A 715 16.31 29.92 9.29
CA VAL A 715 17.44 30.73 9.76
C VAL A 715 16.97 32.12 10.19
N LEU A 716 16.12 32.79 9.41
CA LEU A 716 15.57 34.11 9.75
C LEU A 716 14.65 34.09 11.00
N GLU A 717 14.06 32.95 11.35
CA GLU A 717 13.25 32.78 12.56
C GLU A 717 14.12 32.91 13.83
N PHE A 718 15.36 32.42 13.79
CA PHE A 718 16.32 32.45 14.92
C PHE A 718 17.33 33.60 14.84
N LEU A 719 17.63 34.05 13.63
CA LEU A 719 18.57 35.14 13.34
C LEU A 719 17.84 36.28 12.58
N PRO A 720 16.97 37.03 13.24
CA PRO A 720 16.30 38.15 12.59
C PRO A 720 17.30 39.26 12.27
N VAL A 721 17.39 39.65 10.97
CA VAL A 721 18.35 40.65 10.44
C VAL A 721 17.67 42.02 10.34
#